data_ca429423988ce2ac8093f2094a379992
#
_entry.id   ca429423988ce2ac8093f2094a379992
#
_cell.length_a   1.000
_cell.length_b   1.000
_cell.length_c   1.000
_cell.angle_alpha   90.00
_cell.angle_beta   90.00
_cell.angle_gamma   90.00
#
_symmetry.space_group_name_H-M   'P 1'
#
loop_
_entity.id
_entity.type
_entity.pdbx_description
1 polymer ?
#
loop_
_entity_poly.entity_id
_entity_poly.type
_entity_poly.pdbx_seq_one_letter_code
_entity_poly.pdbx_strand_id
1 'polypeptide(L)'
;MRNIKIPCSINCSDPACDVLDHREESDAYIEEVMNAINEAAGETLTWSFGSSGNTKWTPGWNKEVKPFRDNARFWFSIWLSAGKPLNCELHNIMKRIKNVFHYQVKKCRKAVDQIKKEKLLSALLDPDSNLNLHSEIKKMRRTKATTANKIDDKSDNIEDHFAGLYKTLYNSVDDYEGLIKVADILDSKIDSESNREVLKVTPALVNEAVKHIKPGKSDPVYDFSSDCLKSAPVELFSHLSSIIKSFLIHGHVSTVLLLSTLVPIIKDKFGNVCSSKNYRSIAISSLFLKIFDWVVILLYGDCLNLHDLQFAYQAKSSTNMCTWLVVETIDYFMRKGGEVFACAMDMTKAFDLVVQSKLLMKMLAASMPAIVVRLMLVMFVTQFANVRWCGTFSRVFSLRNGCKQGAVLSAIAYCIYVNDLFEELKKNRSGCWIGTSFLGLLGYSDDNFLLAPSREALQAMLSICEEYAESHGLQFSTNKDLKKSKTRCLAFLQKQRVVKPVVLCGNDLPWVQSCKHLGNTIAVACGGDIRGQDVMKKRANFINKSNELLQEFYFAHPVTTVELNRIYNTHFYGSVLWDISSKEVNKLEKTWNVSIRRTFKLPWQTHCYLIEAISKQEHVRTIMIRRFLSFIQAVRNSKKEVLRHVLRVIEHDTLSVTGRNLRSILIKTGQHDIKSVKAEDFKIKYREVPDSEEYRVGFIEELINIQHSKVEVPGLEVDELQEILKHLCVS
;
A
#
# COMPACT_ATOMS: atom_id res chain seq x y z
N MET A 1 15.74 29.42 -14.28
CA MET A 1 16.87 28.49 -14.13
C MET A 1 18.15 28.97 -14.80
N ARG A 2 18.18 29.33 -16.10
CA ARG A 2 19.45 29.72 -16.79
C ARG A 2 20.13 30.96 -16.22
N ASN A 3 19.42 31.84 -15.57
CA ASN A 3 19.93 33.10 -15.00
C ASN A 3 20.42 32.94 -13.55
N ILE A 4 20.12 31.82 -12.90
CA ILE A 4 20.58 31.55 -11.53
C ILE A 4 22.04 31.13 -11.57
N LYS A 5 22.89 31.85 -10.86
CA LYS A 5 24.33 31.53 -10.78
C LYS A 5 24.58 30.57 -9.63
N ILE A 6 25.36 29.54 -9.92
CA ILE A 6 25.82 28.62 -8.85
C ILE A 6 26.89 29.35 -8.05
N PRO A 7 26.72 29.54 -6.72
CA PRO A 7 27.71 30.20 -5.87
C PRO A 7 29.05 29.50 -5.87
N CYS A 8 30.15 30.25 -5.69
CA CYS A 8 31.49 29.67 -5.62
C CYS A 8 31.67 28.73 -4.41
N SER A 9 31.02 29.01 -3.32
CA SER A 9 30.99 28.18 -2.10
C SER A 9 30.57 26.72 -2.36
N ILE A 10 29.66 26.51 -3.33
CA ILE A 10 29.21 25.16 -3.70
C ILE A 10 30.30 24.31 -4.34
N ASN A 11 31.33 24.95 -4.93
CA ASN A 11 32.48 24.31 -5.50
C ASN A 11 33.64 24.16 -4.48
N CYS A 12 33.37 24.34 -3.19
CA CYS A 12 34.34 24.08 -2.13
C CYS A 12 34.86 22.65 -2.24
N SER A 13 36.20 22.48 -2.11
CA SER A 13 36.88 21.18 -2.19
C SER A 13 37.18 20.57 -0.82
N ASP A 14 36.86 21.26 0.25
CA ASP A 14 37.04 20.78 1.62
C ASP A 14 35.81 20.06 2.13
N PRO A 15 35.83 18.71 2.28
CA PRO A 15 34.69 17.94 2.74
C PRO A 15 34.37 18.14 4.23
N ALA A 16 35.26 18.81 4.98
CA ALA A 16 35.08 19.18 6.38
C ALA A 16 34.82 20.69 6.55
N CYS A 17 34.43 21.39 5.50
CA CYS A 17 34.23 22.83 5.51
C CYS A 17 33.12 23.24 6.52
N ASP A 18 33.50 24.11 7.47
CA ASP A 18 32.63 24.67 8.51
C ASP A 18 32.37 26.19 8.36
N VAL A 19 32.79 26.76 7.23
CA VAL A 19 32.68 28.20 6.94
C VAL A 19 31.20 28.62 6.92
N LEU A 20 30.83 29.55 7.80
CA LEU A 20 29.44 30.00 7.96
C LEU A 20 28.92 30.69 6.71
N ASP A 21 29.73 31.57 6.07
CA ASP A 21 29.35 32.29 4.86
C ASP A 21 28.96 31.31 3.73
N HIS A 22 29.64 30.16 3.60
CA HIS A 22 29.30 29.13 2.64
C HIS A 22 27.92 28.49 2.92
N ARG A 23 27.54 28.34 4.19
CA ARG A 23 26.23 27.79 4.58
C ARG A 23 25.13 28.81 4.28
N GLU A 24 25.35 30.09 4.57
CA GLU A 24 24.39 31.16 4.27
C GLU A 24 24.19 31.33 2.76
N GLU A 25 25.28 31.32 1.96
CA GLU A 25 25.19 31.33 0.50
C GLU A 25 24.42 30.11 -0.05
N SER A 26 24.63 28.93 0.54
CA SER A 26 23.91 27.72 0.18
C SER A 26 22.40 27.86 0.44
N ASP A 27 22.01 28.41 1.61
CA ASP A 27 20.61 28.62 1.96
C ASP A 27 19.94 29.64 1.04
N ALA A 28 20.60 30.76 0.74
CA ALA A 28 20.12 31.77 -0.19
C ALA A 28 19.94 31.20 -1.62
N TYR A 29 20.89 30.41 -2.07
CA TYR A 29 20.81 29.75 -3.37
C TYR A 29 19.66 28.73 -3.45
N ILE A 30 19.39 27.99 -2.38
CA ILE A 30 18.24 27.06 -2.32
C ILE A 30 16.93 27.83 -2.45
N GLU A 31 16.80 28.94 -1.72
CA GLU A 31 15.59 29.76 -1.82
C GLU A 31 15.38 30.32 -3.23
N GLU A 32 16.45 30.81 -3.88
CA GLU A 32 16.37 31.29 -5.26
C GLU A 32 15.90 30.20 -6.22
N VAL A 33 16.46 28.98 -6.13
CA VAL A 33 16.06 27.84 -6.98
C VAL A 33 14.62 27.44 -6.70
N MET A 34 14.20 27.35 -5.43
CA MET A 34 12.83 26.96 -5.06
C MET A 34 11.80 28.00 -5.48
N ASN A 35 12.12 29.28 -5.33
CA ASN A 35 11.26 30.39 -5.81
C ASN A 35 11.10 30.35 -7.33
N ALA A 36 12.17 30.10 -8.07
CA ALA A 36 12.09 29.97 -9.53
C ALA A 36 11.25 28.75 -9.98
N ILE A 37 11.23 27.65 -9.21
CA ILE A 37 10.31 26.54 -9.46
C ILE A 37 8.87 26.99 -9.26
N ASN A 38 8.58 27.72 -8.17
CA ASN A 38 7.24 28.22 -7.87
C ASN A 38 6.73 29.21 -8.90
N GLU A 39 7.56 30.16 -9.31
CA GLU A 39 7.21 31.14 -10.37
C GLU A 39 6.86 30.42 -11.67
N ALA A 40 7.74 29.52 -12.15
CA ALA A 40 7.50 28.74 -13.35
C ALA A 40 6.23 27.86 -13.24
N ALA A 41 5.97 27.29 -12.06
CA ALA A 41 4.76 26.54 -11.80
C ALA A 41 3.51 27.43 -11.84
N GLY A 42 3.59 28.64 -11.29
CA GLY A 42 2.50 29.63 -11.29
C GLY A 42 2.15 30.12 -12.69
N GLU A 43 3.13 30.28 -13.56
CA GLU A 43 2.93 30.74 -14.95
C GLU A 43 2.38 29.63 -15.86
N THR A 44 2.80 28.39 -15.67
CA THR A 44 2.47 27.27 -16.57
C THR A 44 1.24 26.48 -16.17
N LEU A 45 0.96 26.41 -14.87
CA LEU A 45 -0.18 25.66 -14.33
C LEU A 45 -1.33 26.66 -14.08
N THR A 46 -2.44 26.50 -14.80
CA THR A 46 -3.69 27.11 -14.38
C THR A 46 -4.08 26.51 -13.02
N TRP A 47 -3.72 27.21 -11.96
CA TRP A 47 -4.13 26.86 -10.61
C TRP A 47 -5.66 26.89 -10.56
N SER A 48 -6.29 25.74 -10.63
CA SER A 48 -7.65 25.65 -10.12
C SER A 48 -7.55 25.82 -8.62
N PHE A 49 -7.55 27.06 -8.14
CA PHE A 49 -7.82 27.32 -6.74
C PHE A 49 -9.13 26.61 -6.41
N GLY A 50 -9.02 25.48 -5.73
CA GLY A 50 -10.16 24.92 -5.05
C GLY A 50 -10.61 26.04 -4.12
N SER A 51 -11.61 26.80 -4.54
CA SER A 51 -12.17 27.87 -3.74
C SER A 51 -12.45 27.29 -2.36
N SER A 52 -11.72 27.72 -1.36
CA SER A 52 -11.94 27.41 0.05
C SER A 52 -13.25 28.01 0.57
N GLY A 53 -14.01 28.61 -0.33
CA GLY A 53 -15.39 28.98 -0.10
C GLY A 53 -16.28 27.76 -0.18
N ASN A 54 -17.07 27.54 0.84
CA ASN A 54 -18.09 26.51 1.04
C ASN A 54 -19.22 26.51 -0.03
N THR A 55 -18.90 26.79 -1.29
CA THR A 55 -19.82 26.64 -2.42
C THR A 55 -19.96 25.15 -2.69
N LYS A 56 -20.96 24.55 -2.07
CA LYS A 56 -21.39 23.18 -2.34
C LYS A 56 -21.66 23.06 -3.84
N TRP A 57 -20.63 22.64 -4.60
CA TRP A 57 -20.77 22.38 -6.02
C TRP A 57 -21.91 21.39 -6.26
N THR A 58 -22.84 21.77 -7.13
CA THR A 58 -23.98 20.92 -7.51
C THR A 58 -23.71 20.40 -8.92
N PRO A 59 -23.51 19.09 -9.12
CA PRO A 59 -23.36 18.50 -10.44
C PRO A 59 -24.53 18.83 -11.35
N GLY A 60 -24.28 19.00 -12.65
CA GLY A 60 -25.30 19.44 -13.61
C GLY A 60 -25.69 20.90 -13.48
N TRP A 61 -25.00 21.71 -12.67
CA TRP A 61 -25.31 23.10 -12.40
C TRP A 61 -25.61 23.91 -13.65
N ASN A 62 -24.75 23.84 -14.66
CA ASN A 62 -24.87 24.65 -15.85
C ASN A 62 -26.04 24.25 -16.78
N LYS A 63 -26.34 22.95 -16.88
CA LYS A 63 -27.41 22.45 -17.77
C LYS A 63 -28.75 22.35 -17.07
N GLU A 64 -28.81 21.86 -15.85
CA GLU A 64 -30.08 21.47 -15.21
C GLU A 64 -30.52 22.39 -14.07
N VAL A 65 -29.63 23.16 -13.47
CA VAL A 65 -29.95 24.00 -12.30
C VAL A 65 -29.88 25.50 -12.63
N LYS A 66 -28.89 25.94 -13.42
CA LYS A 66 -28.71 27.36 -13.75
C LYS A 66 -29.92 28.03 -14.35
N PRO A 67 -30.64 27.41 -15.32
CA PRO A 67 -31.83 28.04 -15.90
C PRO A 67 -32.93 28.32 -14.86
N PHE A 68 -33.15 27.36 -13.94
CA PHE A 68 -34.12 27.52 -12.87
C PHE A 68 -33.69 28.54 -11.81
N ARG A 69 -32.39 28.66 -11.54
CA ARG A 69 -31.84 29.70 -10.68
C ARG A 69 -32.04 31.08 -11.28
N ASP A 70 -31.74 31.22 -12.55
CA ASP A 70 -31.81 32.50 -13.23
C ASP A 70 -33.26 32.97 -13.33
N ASN A 71 -34.19 32.08 -13.60
CA ASN A 71 -35.63 32.35 -13.54
C ASN A 71 -36.08 32.72 -12.11
N ALA A 72 -35.62 32.01 -11.08
CA ALA A 72 -35.95 32.33 -9.69
C ALA A 72 -35.40 33.71 -9.27
N ARG A 73 -34.20 34.08 -9.74
CA ARG A 73 -33.62 35.41 -9.50
C ARG A 73 -34.40 36.52 -10.22
N PHE A 74 -34.80 36.25 -11.44
CA PHE A 74 -35.61 37.19 -12.21
C PHE A 74 -36.93 37.52 -11.48
N TRP A 75 -37.73 36.53 -11.11
CA TRP A 75 -38.97 36.77 -10.40
C TRP A 75 -38.78 37.36 -9.00
N PHE A 76 -37.66 37.00 -8.32
CA PHE A 76 -37.30 37.61 -7.05
C PHE A 76 -36.97 39.12 -7.20
N SER A 77 -36.29 39.53 -8.29
CA SER A 77 -35.99 40.93 -8.54
C SER A 77 -37.27 41.74 -8.84
N ILE A 78 -38.21 41.19 -9.63
CA ILE A 78 -39.51 41.82 -9.87
C ILE A 78 -40.31 42.03 -8.58
N TRP A 79 -40.35 40.99 -7.73
CA TRP A 79 -41.04 41.05 -6.42
C TRP A 79 -40.37 42.08 -5.49
N LEU A 80 -39.05 42.20 -5.55
CA LEU A 80 -38.29 43.21 -4.80
C LEU A 80 -38.60 44.63 -5.29
N SER A 81 -38.60 44.84 -6.60
CA SER A 81 -38.89 46.12 -7.23
C SER A 81 -40.35 46.60 -6.99
N ALA A 82 -41.26 45.66 -6.81
CA ALA A 82 -42.65 45.92 -6.45
C ALA A 82 -42.90 46.22 -4.96
N GLY A 83 -41.83 46.40 -4.17
CA GLY A 83 -41.95 46.72 -2.73
C GLY A 83 -42.29 45.51 -1.83
N LYS A 84 -42.02 44.28 -2.25
CA LYS A 84 -42.22 43.02 -1.50
C LYS A 84 -43.67 42.77 -1.06
N PRO A 85 -44.70 42.92 -1.96
CA PRO A 85 -46.06 42.71 -1.57
C PRO A 85 -46.29 41.28 -1.06
N LEU A 86 -47.02 41.15 0.04
CA LEU A 86 -47.42 39.87 0.63
C LEU A 86 -48.86 39.54 0.16
N ASN A 87 -49.19 38.24 0.08
CA ASN A 87 -50.52 37.75 -0.28
C ASN A 87 -51.09 38.21 -1.63
N CYS A 88 -50.24 38.48 -2.62
CA CYS A 88 -50.62 38.77 -4.00
C CYS A 88 -50.15 37.67 -4.95
N GLU A 89 -50.64 37.74 -6.20
CA GLU A 89 -50.29 36.78 -7.25
C GLU A 89 -48.79 36.77 -7.56
N LEU A 90 -48.15 37.92 -7.54
CA LEU A 90 -46.72 38.06 -7.74
C LEU A 90 -45.88 37.33 -6.67
N HIS A 91 -46.31 37.41 -5.41
CA HIS A 91 -45.73 36.65 -4.30
C HIS A 91 -45.85 35.15 -4.53
N ASN A 92 -47.01 34.69 -4.96
CA ASN A 92 -47.30 33.27 -5.19
C ASN A 92 -46.44 32.72 -6.37
N ILE A 93 -46.30 33.49 -7.46
CA ILE A 93 -45.45 33.17 -8.61
C ILE A 93 -43.99 33.04 -8.14
N MET A 94 -43.45 34.05 -7.44
CA MET A 94 -42.06 34.04 -6.94
C MET A 94 -41.81 32.84 -6.04
N LYS A 95 -42.74 32.54 -5.11
CA LYS A 95 -42.61 31.38 -4.18
C LYS A 95 -42.68 30.05 -4.93
N ARG A 96 -43.54 29.90 -5.92
CA ARG A 96 -43.65 28.71 -6.78
C ARG A 96 -42.38 28.47 -7.57
N ILE A 97 -41.81 29.48 -8.21
CA ILE A 97 -40.58 29.36 -9.00
C ILE A 97 -39.36 29.08 -8.12
N LYS A 98 -39.28 29.70 -6.94
CA LYS A 98 -38.27 29.39 -5.93
C LYS A 98 -38.34 27.91 -5.47
N ASN A 99 -39.52 27.38 -5.27
CA ASN A 99 -39.71 25.98 -4.90
C ASN A 99 -39.27 25.04 -6.03
N VAL A 100 -39.57 25.35 -7.28
CA VAL A 100 -39.09 24.58 -8.46
C VAL A 100 -37.57 24.59 -8.52
N PHE A 101 -36.91 25.72 -8.31
CA PHE A 101 -35.45 25.79 -8.23
C PHE A 101 -34.90 24.90 -7.11
N HIS A 102 -35.44 24.98 -5.89
CA HIS A 102 -35.02 24.14 -4.79
C HIS A 102 -35.25 22.65 -5.06
N TYR A 103 -36.35 22.31 -5.74
CA TYR A 103 -36.61 20.93 -6.15
C TYR A 103 -35.55 20.42 -7.12
N GLN A 104 -35.18 21.22 -8.15
CA GLN A 104 -34.14 20.83 -9.10
C GLN A 104 -32.76 20.71 -8.44
N VAL A 105 -32.40 21.60 -7.51
CA VAL A 105 -31.16 21.47 -6.71
C VAL A 105 -31.18 20.15 -5.91
N LYS A 106 -32.30 19.81 -5.28
CA LYS A 106 -32.45 18.57 -4.50
C LYS A 106 -32.37 17.33 -5.40
N LYS A 107 -32.99 17.36 -6.58
CA LYS A 107 -32.93 16.32 -7.62
C LYS A 107 -31.48 16.09 -8.09
N CYS A 108 -30.77 17.14 -8.48
CA CYS A 108 -29.39 17.05 -8.91
C CYS A 108 -28.45 16.56 -7.80
N ARG A 109 -28.67 17.01 -6.56
CA ARG A 109 -27.90 16.49 -5.42
C ARG A 109 -28.13 15.01 -5.17
N LYS A 110 -29.33 14.49 -5.36
CA LYS A 110 -29.61 13.05 -5.29
C LYS A 110 -28.97 12.28 -6.45
N ALA A 111 -28.90 12.88 -7.64
CA ALA A 111 -28.30 12.28 -8.82
C ALA A 111 -26.75 12.34 -8.85
N VAL A 112 -26.10 13.06 -7.93
CA VAL A 112 -24.63 13.23 -7.90
C VAL A 112 -23.91 11.89 -7.97
N ASP A 113 -24.33 10.95 -7.14
CA ASP A 113 -23.68 9.65 -7.05
C ASP A 113 -23.92 8.81 -8.31
N GLN A 114 -25.08 8.95 -8.94
CA GLN A 114 -25.39 8.28 -10.20
C GLN A 114 -24.54 8.85 -11.34
N ILE A 115 -24.43 10.18 -11.46
CA ILE A 115 -23.59 10.84 -12.47
C ILE A 115 -22.10 10.45 -12.33
N LYS A 116 -21.61 10.32 -11.10
CA LYS A 116 -20.24 9.83 -10.84
C LYS A 116 -20.07 8.37 -11.27
N LYS A 117 -21.07 7.53 -11.00
CA LYS A 117 -21.08 6.13 -11.39
C LYS A 117 -21.12 5.98 -12.92
N GLU A 118 -21.96 6.75 -13.61
CA GLU A 118 -22.03 6.77 -15.08
C GLU A 118 -20.72 7.22 -15.72
N LYS A 119 -20.04 8.24 -15.17
CA LYS A 119 -18.70 8.63 -15.62
C LYS A 119 -17.66 7.54 -15.45
N LEU A 120 -17.72 6.80 -14.34
CA LEU A 120 -16.84 5.66 -14.11
C LEU A 120 -17.09 4.55 -15.14
N LEU A 121 -18.36 4.27 -15.42
CA LEU A 121 -18.73 3.25 -16.41
C LEU A 121 -18.31 3.63 -17.83
N SER A 122 -18.52 4.90 -18.23
CA SER A 122 -18.07 5.39 -19.54
C SER A 122 -16.54 5.30 -19.69
N ALA A 123 -15.80 5.60 -18.63
CA ALA A 123 -14.33 5.49 -18.64
C ALA A 123 -13.82 4.04 -18.67
N LEU A 124 -14.62 3.09 -18.19
CA LEU A 124 -14.34 1.66 -18.29
C LEU A 124 -14.51 1.10 -19.70
N LEU A 125 -15.46 1.67 -20.44
CA LEU A 125 -15.79 1.24 -21.80
C LEU A 125 -14.93 1.93 -22.87
N ASP A 126 -14.20 2.97 -22.51
CA ASP A 126 -13.32 3.73 -23.38
C ASP A 126 -11.88 3.22 -23.30
N PRO A 127 -11.36 2.53 -24.35
CA PRO A 127 -9.99 2.02 -24.38
C PRO A 127 -8.92 3.13 -24.28
N ASP A 128 -9.24 4.35 -24.73
CA ASP A 128 -8.34 5.49 -24.78
C ASP A 128 -8.44 6.37 -23.52
N SER A 129 -9.27 5.97 -22.56
CA SER A 129 -9.44 6.71 -21.31
C SER A 129 -8.17 6.66 -20.47
N ASN A 130 -7.52 7.83 -20.33
CA ASN A 130 -6.41 8.05 -19.40
C ASN A 130 -6.84 8.05 -17.93
N LEU A 131 -8.08 7.71 -17.62
CA LEU A 131 -8.60 7.68 -16.26
C LEU A 131 -8.01 6.50 -15.49
N ASN A 132 -7.28 6.80 -14.42
CA ASN A 132 -6.84 5.76 -13.50
C ASN A 132 -8.04 5.22 -12.71
N LEU A 133 -8.60 4.13 -13.22
CA LEU A 133 -9.81 3.47 -12.71
C LEU A 133 -9.75 3.19 -11.21
N HIS A 134 -8.58 2.71 -10.72
CA HIS A 134 -8.37 2.49 -9.29
C HIS A 134 -8.48 3.77 -8.47
N SER A 135 -8.05 4.92 -9.01
CA SER A 135 -8.15 6.19 -8.33
C SER A 135 -9.61 6.67 -8.24
N GLU A 136 -10.40 6.50 -9.29
CA GLU A 136 -11.82 6.87 -9.33
C GLU A 136 -12.65 5.96 -8.41
N ILE A 137 -12.44 4.66 -8.47
CA ILE A 137 -13.04 3.70 -7.54
C ILE A 137 -12.69 4.07 -6.09
N LYS A 138 -11.44 4.44 -5.81
CA LYS A 138 -11.00 4.88 -4.49
C LYS A 138 -11.67 6.18 -4.05
N LYS A 139 -11.94 7.12 -4.97
CA LYS A 139 -12.69 8.35 -4.69
C LYS A 139 -14.15 8.03 -4.35
N MET A 140 -14.78 7.10 -5.04
CA MET A 140 -16.17 6.67 -4.76
C MET A 140 -16.26 5.96 -3.41
N ARG A 141 -15.28 5.11 -3.06
CA ARG A 141 -15.17 4.43 -1.74
C ARG A 141 -14.83 5.36 -0.57
N ARG A 142 -14.39 6.58 -0.84
CA ARG A 142 -14.25 7.58 0.20
C ARG A 142 -15.66 8.02 0.67
N THR A 143 -16.32 7.17 1.47
CA THR A 143 -17.15 7.71 2.54
C THR A 143 -16.28 8.76 3.21
N LYS A 144 -16.77 10.01 3.27
CA LYS A 144 -16.13 11.07 4.04
C LYS A 144 -15.74 10.43 5.36
N ALA A 145 -14.43 10.23 5.57
CA ALA A 145 -13.95 10.02 6.93
C ALA A 145 -14.47 11.27 7.65
N THR A 146 -15.47 11.08 8.47
CA THR A 146 -15.99 12.12 9.33
C THR A 146 -14.82 12.48 10.22
N THR A 147 -14.14 13.59 9.90
CA THR A 147 -13.15 14.19 10.78
C THR A 147 -13.86 14.38 12.12
N ALA A 148 -13.35 13.75 13.15
CA ALA A 148 -13.95 13.90 14.46
C ALA A 148 -13.89 15.38 14.88
N ASN A 149 -15.01 15.93 15.30
CA ASN A 149 -15.08 17.30 15.78
C ASN A 149 -14.48 17.44 17.19
N LYS A 150 -14.20 16.31 17.86
CA LYS A 150 -13.59 16.25 19.20
C LYS A 150 -12.59 15.11 19.24
N ILE A 151 -11.44 15.34 19.85
CA ILE A 151 -10.41 14.32 20.10
C ILE A 151 -10.06 14.36 21.60
N ASP A 152 -10.18 13.20 22.27
CA ASP A 152 -9.96 13.07 23.70
C ASP A 152 -10.69 14.19 24.50
N ASP A 153 -11.99 14.42 24.17
CA ASP A 153 -12.88 15.44 24.68
C ASP A 153 -12.51 16.90 24.41
N LYS A 154 -11.45 17.17 23.64
CA LYS A 154 -11.07 18.50 23.17
C LYS A 154 -11.72 18.83 21.84
N SER A 155 -12.31 20.02 21.72
CA SER A 155 -12.93 20.55 20.51
C SER A 155 -12.11 21.65 19.86
N ASP A 156 -11.29 22.34 20.61
CA ASP A 156 -10.48 23.47 20.17
C ASP A 156 -9.00 23.11 20.20
N ASN A 157 -8.22 23.69 19.27
CA ASN A 157 -6.77 23.48 19.13
C ASN A 157 -6.37 21.98 19.10
N ILE A 158 -7.12 21.19 18.32
CA ILE A 158 -6.87 19.73 18.18
C ILE A 158 -5.47 19.50 17.61
N GLU A 159 -4.99 20.36 16.71
CA GLU A 159 -3.64 20.33 16.16
C GLU A 159 -2.57 20.44 17.24
N ASP A 160 -2.72 21.36 18.21
CA ASP A 160 -1.78 21.52 19.33
C ASP A 160 -1.89 20.36 20.33
N HIS A 161 -3.08 19.77 20.50
CA HIS A 161 -3.24 18.54 21.28
C HIS A 161 -2.43 17.38 20.67
N PHE A 162 -2.55 17.15 19.37
CA PHE A 162 -1.73 16.13 18.67
C PHE A 162 -0.24 16.50 18.71
N ALA A 163 0.11 17.77 18.55
CA ALA A 163 1.50 18.23 18.64
C ALA A 163 2.12 17.90 20.01
N GLY A 164 1.38 18.12 21.10
CA GLY A 164 1.81 17.73 22.44
C GLY A 164 2.06 16.23 22.59
N LEU A 165 1.14 15.39 22.07
CA LEU A 165 1.29 13.94 22.07
C LEU A 165 2.49 13.46 21.23
N TYR A 166 2.67 14.03 20.05
CA TYR A 166 3.78 13.66 19.16
C TYR A 166 5.12 14.21 19.67
N LYS A 167 5.15 15.41 20.23
CA LYS A 167 6.34 15.95 20.88
C LYS A 167 6.84 15.01 21.99
N THR A 168 5.94 14.54 22.86
CA THR A 168 6.29 13.56 23.91
C THR A 168 6.81 12.26 23.30
N LEU A 169 6.20 11.76 22.23
CA LEU A 169 6.59 10.52 21.57
C LEU A 169 7.99 10.63 20.93
N TYR A 170 8.23 11.68 20.15
CA TYR A 170 9.48 11.89 19.41
C TYR A 170 10.60 12.53 20.24
N ASN A 171 10.41 12.70 21.54
CA ASN A 171 11.41 13.13 22.51
C ASN A 171 11.41 12.20 23.74
N SER A 172 11.01 10.92 23.56
CA SER A 172 10.91 9.93 24.63
C SER A 172 12.21 9.17 24.89
N VAL A 173 13.20 9.31 24.02
CA VAL A 173 14.52 8.66 24.12
C VAL A 173 15.58 9.74 24.24
N ASP A 174 16.41 9.65 25.28
CA ASP A 174 17.60 10.48 25.41
C ASP A 174 18.77 9.78 24.74
N ASP A 175 19.25 10.32 23.62
CA ASP A 175 20.30 9.76 22.77
C ASP A 175 21.44 10.75 22.53
N TYR A 176 21.49 11.84 23.30
CA TYR A 176 22.44 12.95 23.07
C TYR A 176 23.90 12.50 23.11
N GLU A 177 24.30 11.74 24.14
CA GLU A 177 25.67 11.20 24.24
C GLU A 177 26.01 10.23 23.09
N GLY A 178 25.01 9.45 22.66
CA GLY A 178 25.19 8.55 21.50
C GLY A 178 25.46 9.31 20.22
N LEU A 179 24.73 10.40 19.99
CA LEU A 179 24.92 11.25 18.80
C LEU A 179 26.27 11.96 18.80
N ILE A 180 26.78 12.43 19.96
CA ILE A 180 28.13 13.01 20.10
C ILE A 180 29.19 11.96 19.70
N LYS A 181 29.11 10.75 20.24
CA LYS A 181 30.04 9.67 19.89
C LYS A 181 30.05 9.36 18.37
N VAL A 182 28.86 9.43 17.75
CA VAL A 182 28.76 9.26 16.30
C VAL A 182 29.45 10.42 15.56
N ALA A 183 29.27 11.67 16.03
CA ALA A 183 29.94 12.83 15.45
C ALA A 183 31.47 12.69 15.50
N ASP A 184 32.02 12.34 16.67
CA ASP A 184 33.46 12.15 16.85
C ASP A 184 34.02 11.07 15.90
N ILE A 185 33.30 9.96 15.72
CA ILE A 185 33.69 8.91 14.80
C ILE A 185 33.64 9.40 13.33
N LEU A 186 32.62 10.17 12.98
CA LEU A 186 32.48 10.72 11.63
C LEU A 186 33.59 11.71 11.30
N ASP A 187 33.90 12.60 12.23
CA ASP A 187 34.98 13.59 12.06
C ASP A 187 36.34 12.91 11.81
N SER A 188 36.59 11.78 12.47
CA SER A 188 37.81 10.98 12.23
C SER A 188 37.86 10.23 10.89
N LYS A 189 36.70 10.05 10.23
CA LYS A 189 36.55 9.27 9.00
C LYS A 189 36.40 10.13 7.74
N ILE A 190 36.11 11.41 7.88
CA ILE A 190 35.92 12.31 6.75
C ILE A 190 37.28 12.90 6.38
N ASP A 191 37.71 12.64 5.16
CA ASP A 191 39.01 13.02 4.58
C ASP A 191 38.84 13.55 3.14
N SER A 192 39.93 13.88 2.48
CA SER A 192 39.92 14.34 1.09
C SER A 192 39.36 13.31 0.10
N GLU A 193 39.37 12.01 0.43
CA GLU A 193 38.79 10.97 -0.43
C GLU A 193 37.25 11.01 -0.41
N SER A 194 36.65 11.57 0.63
CA SER A 194 35.22 11.78 0.75
C SER A 194 34.67 12.65 -0.40
N ASN A 195 35.47 13.48 -1.03
CA ASN A 195 35.09 14.24 -2.22
C ASN A 195 34.71 13.35 -3.41
N ARG A 196 35.23 12.14 -3.50
CA ARG A 196 34.84 11.18 -4.55
C ARG A 196 33.34 10.84 -4.45
N GLU A 197 32.79 10.76 -3.24
CA GLU A 197 31.39 10.48 -3.01
C GLU A 197 30.50 11.65 -3.46
N VAL A 198 30.96 12.89 -3.23
CA VAL A 198 30.28 14.12 -3.69
C VAL A 198 30.19 14.15 -5.22
N LEU A 199 31.27 13.77 -5.92
CA LEU A 199 31.34 13.76 -7.38
C LEU A 199 30.35 12.74 -8.01
N LYS A 200 29.93 11.70 -7.29
CA LYS A 200 28.92 10.74 -7.76
C LYS A 200 27.54 11.35 -7.92
N VAL A 201 27.25 12.47 -7.24
CA VAL A 201 25.97 13.17 -7.37
C VAL A 201 25.94 13.97 -8.66
N THR A 202 25.47 13.37 -9.74
CA THR A 202 25.37 13.99 -11.07
C THR A 202 23.96 14.48 -11.36
N PRO A 203 23.76 15.45 -12.28
CA PRO A 203 22.43 15.86 -12.74
C PRO A 203 21.59 14.70 -13.31
N ALA A 204 22.24 13.76 -14.00
CA ALA A 204 21.57 12.56 -14.53
C ALA A 204 21.02 11.66 -13.41
N LEU A 205 21.78 11.48 -12.32
CA LEU A 205 21.34 10.73 -11.15
C LEU A 205 20.16 11.41 -10.46
N VAL A 206 20.20 12.74 -10.32
CA VAL A 206 19.09 13.51 -9.73
C VAL A 206 17.84 13.41 -10.59
N ASN A 207 17.96 13.46 -11.92
CA ASN A 207 16.83 13.23 -12.82
C ASN A 207 16.23 11.82 -12.63
N GLU A 208 17.08 10.79 -12.48
CA GLU A 208 16.61 9.43 -12.20
C GLU A 208 15.88 9.36 -10.85
N ALA A 209 16.41 9.99 -9.81
CA ALA A 209 15.77 10.08 -8.49
C ALA A 209 14.37 10.74 -8.57
N VAL A 210 14.21 11.80 -9.37
CA VAL A 210 12.91 12.48 -9.58
C VAL A 210 11.89 11.55 -10.25
N LYS A 211 12.28 10.67 -11.15
CA LYS A 211 11.36 9.70 -11.79
C LYS A 211 10.71 8.75 -10.78
N HIS A 212 11.40 8.41 -9.69
CA HIS A 212 10.88 7.56 -8.62
C HIS A 212 9.83 8.26 -7.73
N ILE A 213 9.75 9.58 -7.75
CA ILE A 213 8.72 10.32 -6.99
C ILE A 213 7.37 10.10 -7.64
N LYS A 214 6.36 9.74 -6.86
CA LYS A 214 4.99 9.54 -7.37
C LYS A 214 4.39 10.87 -7.84
N PRO A 215 3.66 10.90 -8.96
CA PRO A 215 2.96 12.10 -9.43
C PRO A 215 1.91 12.58 -8.43
N GLY A 216 1.53 13.86 -8.52
CA GLY A 216 0.49 14.47 -7.69
C GLY A 216 0.87 14.59 -6.20
N LYS A 217 2.16 14.71 -5.86
CA LYS A 217 2.62 15.00 -4.50
C LYS A 217 2.95 16.48 -4.39
N SER A 218 2.46 17.13 -3.31
CA SER A 218 2.77 18.52 -3.01
C SER A 218 3.92 18.64 -2.04
N ASP A 219 4.76 19.66 -2.22
CA ASP A 219 5.74 20.07 -1.23
C ASP A 219 5.03 20.78 -0.07
N PRO A 220 5.32 20.48 1.20
CA PRO A 220 4.64 21.10 2.33
C PRO A 220 5.14 22.50 2.66
N VAL A 221 6.29 22.91 2.12
CA VAL A 221 6.95 24.19 2.39
C VAL A 221 6.76 25.16 1.24
N TYR A 222 7.03 24.71 0.01
CA TYR A 222 7.04 25.55 -1.18
C TYR A 222 5.80 25.39 -2.07
N ASP A 223 4.82 24.59 -1.68
CA ASP A 223 3.51 24.39 -2.35
C ASP A 223 3.55 23.91 -3.81
N PHE A 224 4.72 23.65 -4.42
CA PHE A 224 4.76 23.09 -5.77
C PHE A 224 4.49 21.59 -5.81
N SER A 225 4.08 21.10 -6.97
CA SER A 225 3.79 19.68 -7.19
C SER A 225 5.00 18.93 -7.71
N SER A 226 5.09 17.64 -7.38
CA SER A 226 6.05 16.70 -7.99
C SER A 226 5.94 16.63 -9.51
N ASP A 227 4.79 17.00 -10.08
CA ASP A 227 4.59 17.03 -11.53
C ASP A 227 5.40 18.17 -12.18
N CYS A 228 5.63 19.28 -11.46
CA CYS A 228 6.52 20.36 -11.89
C CYS A 228 7.95 19.86 -12.03
N LEU A 229 8.45 19.06 -11.07
CA LEU A 229 9.80 18.48 -11.12
C LEU A 229 9.95 17.48 -12.27
N LYS A 230 8.92 16.69 -12.56
CA LYS A 230 8.94 15.70 -13.65
C LYS A 230 8.91 16.31 -15.04
N SER A 231 8.31 17.49 -15.16
CA SER A 231 8.23 18.26 -16.41
C SER A 231 9.34 19.32 -16.53
N ALA A 232 10.26 19.36 -15.57
CA ALA A 232 11.29 20.37 -15.50
C ALA A 232 12.37 20.20 -16.57
N PRO A 233 12.99 21.31 -17.04
CA PRO A 233 14.11 21.28 -17.97
C PRO A 233 15.38 20.72 -17.29
N VAL A 234 16.34 20.27 -18.11
CA VAL A 234 17.57 19.60 -17.64
C VAL A 234 18.40 20.51 -16.72
N GLU A 235 18.37 21.80 -16.93
CA GLU A 235 19.08 22.81 -16.13
C GLU A 235 18.69 22.73 -14.64
N LEU A 236 17.43 22.43 -14.31
CA LEU A 236 17.01 22.26 -12.92
C LEU A 236 17.78 21.16 -12.22
N PHE A 237 18.01 20.02 -12.88
CA PHE A 237 18.72 18.89 -12.25
C PHE A 237 20.21 19.23 -11.97
N SER A 238 20.80 20.16 -12.73
CA SER A 238 22.14 20.69 -12.42
C SER A 238 22.14 21.50 -11.13
N HIS A 239 21.16 22.37 -10.94
CA HIS A 239 20.99 23.13 -9.69
C HIS A 239 20.71 22.21 -8.49
N LEU A 240 19.79 21.27 -8.63
CA LEU A 240 19.48 20.31 -7.55
C LEU A 240 20.69 19.42 -7.20
N SER A 241 21.48 19.02 -8.20
CA SER A 241 22.72 18.28 -8.00
C SER A 241 23.74 19.12 -7.21
N SER A 242 23.90 20.40 -7.57
CA SER A 242 24.81 21.33 -6.88
C SER A 242 24.38 21.56 -5.41
N ILE A 243 23.09 21.72 -5.14
CA ILE A 243 22.54 21.83 -3.77
C ILE A 243 22.87 20.57 -2.94
N ILE A 244 22.65 19.36 -3.49
CA ILE A 244 22.96 18.11 -2.77
C ILE A 244 24.46 17.99 -2.50
N LYS A 245 25.31 18.38 -3.46
CA LYS A 245 26.77 18.42 -3.26
C LYS A 245 27.16 19.37 -2.14
N SER A 246 26.60 20.58 -2.13
CA SER A 246 26.84 21.56 -1.06
C SER A 246 26.46 21.00 0.32
N PHE A 247 25.32 20.32 0.43
CA PHE A 247 24.93 19.68 1.69
C PHE A 247 25.94 18.63 2.16
N LEU A 248 26.43 17.81 1.25
CA LEU A 248 27.43 16.81 1.60
C LEU A 248 28.75 17.45 2.05
N ILE A 249 29.26 18.46 1.33
CA ILE A 249 30.53 19.13 1.62
C ILE A 249 30.47 19.88 2.94
N HIS A 250 29.44 20.72 3.13
CA HIS A 250 29.35 21.59 4.31
C HIS A 250 28.67 20.94 5.51
N GLY A 251 28.19 19.67 5.37
CA GLY A 251 27.43 19.02 6.46
C GLY A 251 26.26 19.87 6.95
N HIS A 252 25.60 20.61 6.05
CA HIS A 252 24.54 21.54 6.35
C HIS A 252 23.33 21.31 5.47
N VAL A 253 22.12 21.44 6.05
CA VAL A 253 20.84 21.42 5.33
C VAL A 253 20.01 22.58 5.81
N SER A 254 19.45 23.35 4.90
CA SER A 254 18.55 24.45 5.26
C SER A 254 17.43 24.00 6.18
N THR A 255 17.25 24.69 7.29
CA THR A 255 16.24 24.36 8.33
C THR A 255 14.81 24.36 7.78
N VAL A 256 14.54 25.15 6.75
CA VAL A 256 13.25 25.22 6.05
C VAL A 256 12.91 23.88 5.40
N LEU A 257 13.88 23.21 4.78
CA LEU A 257 13.69 21.88 4.17
C LEU A 257 13.47 20.78 5.22
N LEU A 258 13.99 20.96 6.44
CA LEU A 258 13.89 19.98 7.52
C LEU A 258 12.55 20.02 8.26
N LEU A 259 11.74 21.06 8.04
CA LEU A 259 10.38 21.12 8.58
C LEU A 259 9.50 20.06 7.93
N SER A 260 8.87 19.24 8.74
CA SER A 260 7.92 18.21 8.29
C SER A 260 6.51 18.49 8.83
N THR A 261 5.50 18.31 8.00
CA THR A 261 4.11 18.39 8.44
C THR A 261 3.59 17.01 8.82
N LEU A 262 3.26 16.81 10.10
CA LEU A 262 2.64 15.58 10.59
C LEU A 262 1.12 15.65 10.38
N VAL A 263 0.57 14.64 9.73
CA VAL A 263 -0.87 14.51 9.51
C VAL A 263 -1.39 13.30 10.27
N PRO A 264 -2.28 13.50 11.27
CA PRO A 264 -2.91 12.39 11.98
C PRO A 264 -3.87 11.63 11.04
N ILE A 265 -3.64 10.33 10.83
CA ILE A 265 -4.48 9.45 10.00
C ILE A 265 -5.05 8.34 10.86
N ILE A 266 -6.36 8.08 10.71
CA ILE A 266 -7.08 7.03 11.44
C ILE A 266 -6.47 5.65 11.13
N LYS A 267 -6.09 4.91 12.19
CA LYS A 267 -5.58 3.52 12.11
C LYS A 267 -6.72 2.54 11.80
N ASP A 268 -7.77 2.60 12.60
CA ASP A 268 -8.93 1.74 12.49
C ASP A 268 -10.18 2.58 12.26
N LYS A 269 -10.80 2.41 11.09
CA LYS A 269 -12.02 3.14 10.69
C LYS A 269 -13.26 2.72 11.47
N PHE A 270 -13.24 1.52 12.06
CA PHE A 270 -14.33 0.99 12.89
C PHE A 270 -14.09 1.22 14.39
N GLY A 271 -12.88 1.68 14.75
CA GLY A 271 -12.51 2.04 16.11
C GLY A 271 -13.04 3.42 16.51
N ASN A 272 -12.80 3.81 17.77
CA ASN A 272 -13.18 5.13 18.27
C ASN A 272 -12.40 6.24 17.55
N VAL A 273 -13.07 6.97 16.68
CA VAL A 273 -12.48 8.10 15.92
C VAL A 273 -12.26 9.34 16.77
N CYS A 274 -12.84 9.43 17.97
CA CYS A 274 -12.62 10.51 18.91
C CYS A 274 -11.41 10.27 19.82
N SER A 275 -10.73 9.14 19.75
CA SER A 275 -9.54 8.86 20.55
C SER A 275 -8.26 9.09 19.76
N SER A 276 -7.35 9.91 20.28
CA SER A 276 -6.02 10.17 19.69
C SER A 276 -5.20 8.90 19.49
N LYS A 277 -5.39 7.86 20.32
CA LYS A 277 -4.72 6.57 20.23
C LYS A 277 -5.04 5.83 18.92
N ASN A 278 -6.18 6.16 18.28
CA ASN A 278 -6.59 5.60 16.98
C ASN A 278 -5.97 6.34 15.78
N TYR A 279 -5.00 7.22 15.99
CA TYR A 279 -4.34 7.96 14.92
C TYR A 279 -2.86 7.59 14.80
N ARG A 280 -2.34 7.65 13.57
CA ARG A 280 -0.92 7.57 13.23
C ARG A 280 -0.45 8.92 12.72
N SER A 281 0.76 9.33 13.10
CA SER A 281 1.43 10.49 12.51
C SER A 281 2.07 10.09 11.17
N ILE A 282 1.59 10.65 10.08
CA ILE A 282 2.27 10.49 8.78
C ILE A 282 3.00 11.79 8.48
N ALA A 283 4.31 11.71 8.32
CA ALA A 283 5.14 12.86 7.99
C ALA A 283 5.10 13.16 6.49
N ILE A 284 4.82 14.41 6.16
CA ILE A 284 4.97 14.97 4.82
C ILE A 284 6.23 15.82 4.84
N SER A 285 7.30 15.31 4.25
CA SER A 285 8.59 16.00 4.12
C SER A 285 8.68 16.72 2.78
N SER A 286 9.59 17.68 2.65
CA SER A 286 9.90 18.35 1.38
C SER A 286 10.16 17.35 0.27
N LEU A 287 9.76 17.70 -0.96
CA LEU A 287 10.04 16.91 -2.15
C LEU A 287 11.54 16.85 -2.43
N PHE A 288 12.27 17.90 -2.07
CA PHE A 288 13.72 17.93 -2.20
C PHE A 288 14.40 16.85 -1.33
N LEU A 289 13.99 16.70 -0.07
CA LEU A 289 14.52 15.63 0.79
C LEU A 289 14.17 14.24 0.26
N LYS A 290 13.03 14.07 -0.40
CA LYS A 290 12.70 12.79 -1.08
C LYS A 290 13.60 12.53 -2.28
N ILE A 291 14.01 13.57 -3.02
CA ILE A 291 15.02 13.44 -4.07
C ILE A 291 16.35 12.99 -3.46
N PHE A 292 16.78 13.62 -2.36
CA PHE A 292 17.98 13.23 -1.63
C PHE A 292 17.90 11.76 -1.17
N ASP A 293 16.81 11.34 -0.55
CA ASP A 293 16.59 9.93 -0.15
C ASP A 293 16.79 8.97 -1.33
N TRP A 294 16.24 9.30 -2.52
CA TRP A 294 16.39 8.47 -3.70
C TRP A 294 17.81 8.50 -4.27
N VAL A 295 18.51 9.65 -4.22
CA VAL A 295 19.92 9.74 -4.60
C VAL A 295 20.76 8.81 -3.72
N VAL A 296 20.55 8.81 -2.41
CA VAL A 296 21.24 7.90 -1.47
C VAL A 296 20.92 6.43 -1.79
N ILE A 297 19.67 6.10 -2.05
CA ILE A 297 19.25 4.72 -2.39
C ILE A 297 19.86 4.27 -3.71
N LEU A 298 19.91 5.13 -4.72
CA LEU A 298 20.46 4.80 -6.04
C LEU A 298 22.00 4.61 -5.99
N LEU A 299 22.70 5.38 -5.17
CA LEU A 299 24.16 5.28 -5.02
C LEU A 299 24.59 4.14 -4.10
N TYR A 300 23.88 3.95 -2.99
CA TYR A 300 24.34 3.10 -1.89
C TYR A 300 23.34 2.00 -1.52
N GLY A 301 22.31 1.77 -2.34
CA GLY A 301 21.31 0.73 -2.08
C GLY A 301 21.91 -0.67 -1.94
N ASP A 302 23.00 -0.96 -2.66
CA ASP A 302 23.70 -2.23 -2.55
C ASP A 302 24.51 -2.36 -1.23
N CYS A 303 24.94 -1.25 -0.62
CA CYS A 303 25.55 -1.25 0.72
C CYS A 303 24.54 -1.53 1.81
N LEU A 304 23.25 -1.17 1.57
CA LEU A 304 22.15 -1.39 2.50
C LEU A 304 21.65 -2.85 2.44
N ASN A 305 22.57 -3.79 2.67
CA ASN A 305 22.34 -5.22 2.51
C ASN A 305 21.39 -5.73 3.61
N LEU A 306 20.09 -5.86 3.28
CA LEU A 306 19.11 -6.40 4.20
C LEU A 306 19.20 -7.93 4.21
N HIS A 307 19.02 -8.51 5.39
CA HIS A 307 19.03 -9.96 5.58
C HIS A 307 18.06 -10.68 4.64
N ASP A 308 18.41 -11.88 4.19
CA ASP A 308 17.62 -12.67 3.23
C ASP A 308 16.18 -12.94 3.69
N LEU A 309 15.94 -12.96 5.01
CA LEU A 309 14.63 -13.18 5.62
C LEU A 309 13.83 -11.89 5.89
N GLN A 310 14.38 -10.71 5.60
CA GLN A 310 13.64 -9.45 5.58
C GLN A 310 13.10 -9.21 4.16
N PHE A 311 11.78 -9.12 4.00
CA PHE A 311 11.11 -9.01 2.70
C PHE A 311 10.63 -7.62 2.34
N ALA A 312 10.58 -6.71 3.32
CA ALA A 312 10.11 -5.34 3.09
C ALA A 312 11.12 -4.49 2.32
N TYR A 313 10.61 -3.57 1.52
CA TYR A 313 11.36 -2.54 0.81
C TYR A 313 12.49 -3.03 -0.09
N GLN A 314 12.47 -4.28 -0.48
CA GLN A 314 13.41 -4.87 -1.42
C GLN A 314 12.77 -5.10 -2.78
N ALA A 315 13.50 -4.76 -3.85
CA ALA A 315 13.04 -4.97 -5.22
C ALA A 315 12.74 -6.45 -5.48
N LYS A 316 11.63 -6.71 -6.20
CA LYS A 316 11.19 -8.09 -6.54
C LYS A 316 10.85 -8.98 -5.35
N SER A 317 10.74 -8.44 -4.14
CA SER A 317 10.22 -9.11 -2.95
C SER A 317 8.75 -8.75 -2.74
N SER A 318 7.97 -9.66 -2.15
CA SER A 318 6.56 -9.43 -1.90
C SER A 318 6.11 -10.03 -0.56
N THR A 319 5.01 -9.49 -0.03
CA THR A 319 4.32 -10.03 1.15
C THR A 319 3.91 -11.50 0.97
N ASN A 320 3.55 -11.89 -0.27
CA ASN A 320 3.21 -13.28 -0.56
C ASN A 320 4.42 -14.22 -0.47
N MET A 321 5.62 -13.78 -0.84
CA MET A 321 6.85 -14.59 -0.70
C MET A 321 7.17 -14.83 0.77
N CYS A 322 7.05 -13.80 1.62
CA CYS A 322 7.23 -13.93 3.06
C CYS A 322 6.21 -14.92 3.65
N THR A 323 4.92 -14.73 3.38
CA THR A 323 3.86 -15.62 3.91
C THR A 323 3.98 -17.04 3.34
N TRP A 324 4.43 -17.19 2.07
CA TRP A 324 4.66 -18.50 1.46
C TRP A 324 5.70 -19.30 2.23
N LEU A 325 6.83 -18.70 2.61
CA LEU A 325 7.83 -19.35 3.46
C LEU A 325 7.25 -19.77 4.82
N VAL A 326 6.43 -18.90 5.44
CA VAL A 326 5.76 -19.24 6.71
C VAL A 326 4.91 -20.51 6.55
N VAL A 327 4.00 -20.51 5.58
CA VAL A 327 3.04 -21.62 5.43
C VAL A 327 3.71 -22.90 4.91
N GLU A 328 4.71 -22.81 4.03
CA GLU A 328 5.45 -23.99 3.57
C GLU A 328 6.35 -24.58 4.67
N THR A 329 6.92 -23.74 5.55
CA THR A 329 7.68 -24.23 6.71
C THR A 329 6.78 -24.99 7.67
N ILE A 330 5.63 -24.42 8.03
CA ILE A 330 4.67 -25.11 8.91
C ILE A 330 4.23 -26.44 8.27
N ASP A 331 3.84 -26.40 7.01
CA ASP A 331 3.38 -27.57 6.28
C ASP A 331 4.47 -28.66 6.16
N TYR A 332 5.72 -28.27 5.92
CA TYR A 332 6.86 -29.17 5.84
C TYR A 332 7.07 -29.94 7.16
N PHE A 333 7.10 -29.24 8.30
CA PHE A 333 7.28 -29.87 9.61
C PHE A 333 6.10 -30.77 9.96
N MET A 334 4.87 -30.31 9.77
CA MET A 334 3.66 -31.07 10.06
C MET A 334 3.59 -32.38 9.25
N ARG A 335 3.94 -32.33 7.98
CA ARG A 335 3.97 -33.53 7.11
C ARG A 335 5.09 -34.51 7.46
N LYS A 336 6.18 -34.04 8.06
CA LYS A 336 7.28 -34.89 8.54
C LYS A 336 7.04 -35.43 9.96
N GLY A 337 5.85 -35.26 10.53
CA GLY A 337 5.49 -35.71 11.87
C GLY A 337 5.99 -34.81 12.99
N GLY A 338 6.59 -33.66 12.67
CA GLY A 338 7.01 -32.64 13.62
C GLY A 338 5.85 -31.72 14.04
N GLU A 339 6.15 -30.78 14.91
CA GLU A 339 5.25 -29.76 15.38
C GLU A 339 5.88 -28.38 15.13
N VAL A 340 5.05 -27.32 15.07
CA VAL A 340 5.54 -25.95 14.93
C VAL A 340 4.83 -25.03 15.92
N PHE A 341 5.63 -24.28 16.65
CA PHE A 341 5.20 -23.22 17.55
C PHE A 341 5.58 -21.89 16.91
N ALA A 342 4.59 -21.06 16.66
CA ALA A 342 4.78 -19.80 15.95
C ALA A 342 4.35 -18.61 16.79
N CYS A 343 4.98 -17.45 16.56
CA CYS A 343 4.60 -16.19 17.18
C CYS A 343 4.58 -15.07 16.13
N ALA A 344 3.40 -14.47 15.95
CA ALA A 344 3.27 -13.21 15.21
C ALA A 344 3.54 -12.06 16.18
N MET A 345 4.69 -11.40 16.03
CA MET A 345 5.11 -10.29 16.89
C MET A 345 4.64 -8.97 16.34
N ASP A 346 4.06 -8.12 17.17
CA ASP A 346 3.66 -6.74 16.84
C ASP A 346 4.53 -5.77 17.64
N MET A 347 5.31 -4.95 16.94
CA MET A 347 6.12 -3.92 17.57
C MET A 347 5.31 -2.63 17.76
N THR A 348 5.36 -2.08 18.96
CA THR A 348 4.67 -0.83 19.29
C THR A 348 5.50 0.36 18.81
N LYS A 349 4.92 1.22 17.93
CA LYS A 349 5.55 2.46 17.48
C LYS A 349 6.97 2.27 16.94
N ALA A 350 7.20 1.20 16.19
CA ALA A 350 8.49 0.72 15.73
C ALA A 350 9.37 1.82 15.10
N PHE A 351 8.81 2.61 14.19
CA PHE A 351 9.53 3.72 13.54
C PHE A 351 9.77 4.90 14.49
N ASP A 352 8.85 5.15 15.41
CA ASP A 352 8.88 6.33 16.27
C ASP A 352 9.90 6.19 17.42
N LEU A 353 10.28 4.95 17.79
CA LEU A 353 11.19 4.64 18.90
C LEU A 353 12.63 4.35 18.48
N VAL A 354 12.98 4.45 17.21
CA VAL A 354 14.34 4.20 16.73
C VAL A 354 15.33 5.14 17.40
N VAL A 355 16.39 4.59 18.01
CA VAL A 355 17.52 5.32 18.56
C VAL A 355 18.45 5.75 17.42
N GLN A 356 18.54 7.06 17.18
CA GLN A 356 19.18 7.61 15.97
C GLN A 356 20.68 7.32 15.92
N SER A 357 21.39 7.42 17.04
CA SER A 357 22.83 7.11 17.12
C SER A 357 23.11 5.66 16.71
N LYS A 358 22.33 4.70 17.22
CA LYS A 358 22.48 3.28 16.87
C LYS A 358 22.20 3.01 15.41
N LEU A 359 21.18 3.67 14.83
CA LEU A 359 20.89 3.58 13.41
C LEU A 359 22.08 4.06 12.56
N LEU A 360 22.63 5.25 12.88
CA LEU A 360 23.77 5.82 12.16
C LEU A 360 25.02 4.92 12.25
N MET A 361 25.28 4.34 13.42
CA MET A 361 26.36 3.37 13.59
C MET A 361 26.17 2.11 12.73
N LYS A 362 24.93 1.59 12.65
CA LYS A 362 24.62 0.44 11.77
C LYS A 362 24.77 0.78 10.29
N MET A 363 24.45 2.01 9.89
CA MET A 363 24.69 2.48 8.53
C MET A 363 26.19 2.58 8.20
N LEU A 364 27.02 3.07 9.13
CA LEU A 364 28.47 3.06 8.99
C LEU A 364 29.02 1.62 8.91
N ALA A 365 28.51 0.72 9.75
CA ALA A 365 28.88 -0.70 9.71
C ALA A 365 28.48 -1.38 8.39
N ALA A 366 27.39 -0.92 7.76
CA ALA A 366 26.98 -1.35 6.42
C ALA A 366 27.77 -0.69 5.28
N SER A 367 28.90 -0.04 5.58
CA SER A 367 29.79 0.64 4.60
C SER A 367 29.15 1.84 3.88
N MET A 368 28.18 2.49 4.51
CA MET A 368 27.70 3.77 3.99
C MET A 368 28.77 4.84 4.19
N PRO A 369 29.06 5.70 3.18
CA PRO A 369 30.11 6.71 3.30
C PRO A 369 29.88 7.66 4.48
N ALA A 370 30.96 7.96 5.22
CA ALA A 370 30.91 8.81 6.40
C ALA A 370 30.29 10.19 6.13
N ILE A 371 30.58 10.79 4.97
CA ILE A 371 30.04 12.09 4.56
C ILE A 371 28.51 12.07 4.40
N VAL A 372 27.92 10.96 3.95
CA VAL A 372 26.46 10.78 3.84
C VAL A 372 25.85 10.59 5.24
N VAL A 373 26.51 9.77 6.08
CA VAL A 373 26.03 9.53 7.47
C VAL A 373 26.12 10.80 8.31
N ARG A 374 27.17 11.65 8.09
CA ARG A 374 27.27 12.97 8.72
C ARG A 374 26.07 13.86 8.37
N LEU A 375 25.72 13.90 7.07
CA LEU A 375 24.55 14.69 6.66
C LEU A 375 23.27 14.18 7.30
N MET A 376 23.10 12.86 7.41
CA MET A 376 21.95 12.27 8.12
C MET A 376 21.94 12.60 9.61
N LEU A 377 23.11 12.61 10.27
CA LEU A 377 23.24 13.05 11.66
C LEU A 377 22.73 14.49 11.82
N VAL A 378 23.20 15.42 10.97
CA VAL A 378 22.75 16.80 10.99
C VAL A 378 21.24 16.90 10.77
N MET A 379 20.69 16.16 9.80
CA MET A 379 19.25 16.13 9.56
C MET A 379 18.47 15.59 10.77
N PHE A 380 18.99 14.63 11.52
CA PHE A 380 18.34 14.10 12.71
C PHE A 380 18.36 15.10 13.88
N VAL A 381 19.48 15.79 14.09
CA VAL A 381 19.64 16.76 15.19
C VAL A 381 18.82 18.03 14.96
N THR A 382 18.68 18.45 13.70
CA THR A 382 18.05 19.75 13.34
C THR A 382 16.64 19.63 12.78
N GLN A 383 16.00 18.48 12.85
CA GLN A 383 14.66 18.28 12.29
C GLN A 383 13.55 18.83 13.20
N PHE A 384 12.53 19.41 12.55
CA PHE A 384 11.36 19.96 13.19
C PHE A 384 10.07 19.43 12.57
N ALA A 385 8.98 19.55 13.31
CA ALA A 385 7.66 19.21 12.83
C ALA A 385 6.59 20.18 13.36
N ASN A 386 5.51 20.32 12.58
CA ASN A 386 4.22 20.81 13.00
C ASN A 386 3.14 19.78 12.72
N VAL A 387 1.96 19.95 13.31
CA VAL A 387 0.81 19.09 13.03
C VAL A 387 -0.22 19.86 12.22
N ARG A 388 -0.74 19.24 11.15
CA ARG A 388 -1.84 19.78 10.37
C ARG A 388 -3.13 19.03 10.65
N TRP A 389 -4.16 19.77 11.11
CA TRP A 389 -5.51 19.25 11.30
C TRP A 389 -6.56 20.16 10.66
N CYS A 390 -7.39 19.63 9.77
CA CYS A 390 -8.47 20.36 9.09
C CYS A 390 -8.07 21.70 8.43
N GLY A 391 -6.80 21.88 8.07
CA GLY A 391 -6.28 23.11 7.44
C GLY A 391 -5.56 24.05 8.41
N THR A 392 -5.61 23.81 9.71
CA THR A 392 -4.87 24.54 10.74
C THR A 392 -3.55 23.85 11.07
N PHE A 393 -2.56 24.61 11.53
CA PHE A 393 -1.24 24.11 11.90
C PHE A 393 -0.96 24.40 13.37
N SER A 394 -0.32 23.44 14.06
CA SER A 394 0.18 23.60 15.40
C SER A 394 1.46 24.45 15.45
N ARG A 395 1.91 24.77 16.66
CA ARG A 395 3.28 25.24 16.89
C ARG A 395 4.30 24.19 16.47
N VAL A 396 5.48 24.67 16.04
CA VAL A 396 6.62 23.83 15.65
C VAL A 396 7.29 23.23 16.90
N PHE A 397 7.75 21.97 16.79
CA PHE A 397 8.51 21.28 17.83
C PHE A 397 9.62 20.42 17.23
N SER A 398 10.67 20.15 17.99
CA SER A 398 11.80 19.31 17.57
C SER A 398 11.47 17.82 17.66
N LEU A 399 12.14 17.02 16.83
CA LEU A 399 12.09 15.55 16.83
C LEU A 399 13.48 15.02 17.18
N ARG A 400 13.65 14.30 18.28
CA ARG A 400 14.95 13.83 18.80
C ARG A 400 15.15 12.30 18.71
N ASN A 401 14.10 11.54 18.42
CA ASN A 401 14.17 10.11 18.19
C ASN A 401 13.24 9.69 17.06
N GLY A 402 13.40 8.47 16.58
CA GLY A 402 12.61 7.87 15.55
C GLY A 402 13.04 8.21 14.11
N CYS A 403 12.43 7.48 13.19
CA CYS A 403 12.50 7.73 11.76
C CYS A 403 11.13 8.19 11.25
N LYS A 404 11.10 9.24 10.44
CA LYS A 404 9.84 9.83 9.94
C LYS A 404 9.01 8.82 9.13
N GLN A 405 7.80 8.52 9.57
CA GLN A 405 6.87 7.69 8.81
C GLN A 405 6.40 8.44 7.55
N GLY A 406 6.94 8.07 6.38
CA GLY A 406 6.61 8.70 5.09
C GLY A 406 7.80 9.22 4.30
N ALA A 407 9.00 9.28 4.89
CA ALA A 407 10.26 9.46 4.15
C ALA A 407 10.64 8.14 3.45
N VAL A 408 11.32 8.23 2.33
CA VAL A 408 11.66 7.05 1.50
C VAL A 408 12.74 6.22 2.18
N LEU A 409 13.80 6.86 2.64
CA LEU A 409 14.93 6.20 3.27
C LEU A 409 14.59 5.63 4.66
N SER A 410 13.67 6.26 5.40
CA SER A 410 13.28 5.81 6.75
C SER A 410 12.79 4.36 6.79
N ALA A 411 12.12 3.91 5.73
CA ALA A 411 11.59 2.57 5.65
C ALA A 411 12.71 1.51 5.54
N ILE A 412 13.73 1.79 4.74
CA ILE A 412 14.92 0.94 4.59
C ILE A 412 15.79 1.04 5.86
N ALA A 413 15.95 2.25 6.39
CA ALA A 413 16.69 2.52 7.62
C ALA A 413 16.17 1.71 8.81
N TYR A 414 14.85 1.60 8.97
CA TYR A 414 14.27 0.73 9.99
C TYR A 414 14.62 -0.74 9.78
N CYS A 415 14.59 -1.24 8.54
CA CYS A 415 14.99 -2.62 8.25
C CYS A 415 16.47 -2.87 8.58
N ILE A 416 17.35 -1.88 8.34
CA ILE A 416 18.77 -1.93 8.74
C ILE A 416 18.88 -1.94 10.27
N TYR A 417 18.07 -1.14 10.95
CA TYR A 417 18.06 -1.04 12.40
C TYR A 417 17.81 -2.37 13.11
N VAL A 418 16.95 -3.22 12.51
CA VAL A 418 16.61 -4.54 13.05
C VAL A 418 17.32 -5.71 12.38
N ASN A 419 18.26 -5.44 11.47
CA ASN A 419 18.85 -6.46 10.58
C ASN A 419 19.67 -7.52 11.34
N ASP A 420 20.38 -7.14 12.34
CA ASP A 420 21.24 -8.05 13.16
C ASP A 420 20.43 -8.98 14.07
N LEU A 421 19.18 -8.65 14.42
CA LEU A 421 18.29 -9.58 15.12
C LEU A 421 18.13 -10.92 14.35
N PHE A 422 18.11 -10.86 13.02
CA PHE A 422 17.99 -12.06 12.18
C PHE A 422 19.23 -12.96 12.32
N GLU A 423 20.43 -12.37 12.37
CA GLU A 423 21.67 -13.11 12.55
C GLU A 423 21.80 -13.65 13.98
N GLU A 424 21.36 -12.93 15.01
CA GLU A 424 21.35 -13.39 16.40
C GLU A 424 20.47 -14.61 16.58
N LEU A 425 19.24 -14.56 16.05
CA LEU A 425 18.32 -15.70 16.10
C LEU A 425 18.81 -16.90 15.27
N LYS A 426 19.45 -16.66 14.12
CA LYS A 426 20.05 -17.73 13.32
C LYS A 426 21.21 -18.42 14.04
N LYS A 427 22.06 -17.66 14.73
CA LYS A 427 23.18 -18.20 15.54
C LYS A 427 22.71 -19.07 16.69
N ASN A 428 21.59 -18.74 17.32
CA ASN A 428 21.01 -19.50 18.42
C ASN A 428 20.48 -20.89 18.00
N ARG A 429 20.17 -21.11 16.71
CA ARG A 429 19.68 -22.37 16.12
C ARG A 429 18.35 -22.91 16.67
N SER A 430 17.64 -22.18 17.50
CA SER A 430 16.35 -22.64 18.09
C SER A 430 15.18 -22.60 17.11
N GLY A 431 15.28 -21.87 15.99
CA GLY A 431 14.22 -21.76 14.99
C GLY A 431 14.11 -22.96 14.05
N CYS A 432 13.06 -22.94 13.21
CA CYS A 432 12.86 -23.96 12.17
C CYS A 432 13.92 -23.87 11.06
N TRP A 433 14.30 -25.03 10.52
CA TRP A 433 15.24 -25.16 9.40
C TRP A 433 14.67 -26.08 8.33
N ILE A 434 14.82 -25.72 7.05
CA ILE A 434 14.60 -26.64 5.93
C ILE A 434 15.95 -26.80 5.21
N GLY A 435 16.53 -28.00 5.31
CA GLY A 435 17.90 -28.23 4.87
C GLY A 435 18.88 -27.29 5.59
N THR A 436 19.63 -26.51 4.83
CA THR A 436 20.58 -25.51 5.35
C THR A 436 19.98 -24.11 5.54
N SER A 437 18.73 -23.90 5.20
CA SER A 437 18.07 -22.61 5.31
C SER A 437 17.40 -22.43 6.66
N PHE A 438 17.79 -21.37 7.37
CA PHE A 438 17.10 -20.92 8.58
C PHE A 438 15.78 -20.25 8.21
N LEU A 439 14.71 -20.63 8.90
CA LEU A 439 13.35 -20.10 8.70
C LEU A 439 12.68 -19.74 10.03
N GLY A 440 13.49 -19.59 11.08
CA GLY A 440 13.00 -19.29 12.42
C GLY A 440 12.44 -17.87 12.58
N LEU A 441 12.91 -16.90 11.79
CA LEU A 441 12.37 -15.54 11.77
C LEU A 441 12.13 -15.11 10.34
N LEU A 442 10.91 -14.69 10.03
CA LEU A 442 10.52 -14.10 8.75
C LEU A 442 9.96 -12.69 9.00
N GLY A 443 10.59 -11.69 8.40
CA GLY A 443 10.25 -10.29 8.66
C GLY A 443 9.72 -9.55 7.43
N TYR A 444 8.78 -8.65 7.67
CA TYR A 444 8.32 -7.66 6.71
C TYR A 444 8.20 -6.30 7.40
N SER A 445 9.30 -5.57 7.47
CA SER A 445 9.44 -4.34 8.27
C SER A 445 9.25 -4.63 9.76
N ASP A 446 8.22 -4.07 10.38
CA ASP A 446 7.82 -4.26 11.78
C ASP A 446 7.00 -5.55 12.02
N ASP A 447 6.42 -6.13 10.98
CA ASP A 447 5.71 -7.41 11.05
C ASP A 447 6.72 -8.57 11.05
N ASN A 448 6.97 -9.18 12.20
CA ASN A 448 7.89 -10.28 12.39
C ASN A 448 7.16 -11.56 12.79
N PHE A 449 7.57 -12.70 12.21
CA PHE A 449 6.94 -13.99 12.44
C PHE A 449 7.99 -15.03 12.83
N LEU A 450 7.92 -15.50 14.08
CA LEU A 450 8.82 -16.56 14.59
C LEU A 450 8.24 -17.94 14.31
N LEU A 451 9.12 -18.92 14.01
CA LEU A 451 8.81 -20.31 13.79
C LEU A 451 9.83 -21.19 14.52
N ALA A 452 9.38 -22.03 15.43
CA ALA A 452 10.21 -22.91 16.23
C ALA A 452 9.65 -24.34 16.28
N PRO A 453 10.51 -25.38 16.38
CA PRO A 453 10.07 -26.79 16.40
C PRO A 453 9.53 -27.25 17.77
N SER A 454 9.72 -26.46 18.81
CA SER A 454 9.18 -26.74 20.15
C SER A 454 8.78 -25.45 20.88
N ARG A 455 7.97 -25.58 21.91
CA ARG A 455 7.59 -24.47 22.79
C ARG A 455 8.80 -23.83 23.47
N GLU A 456 9.73 -24.65 23.92
CA GLU A 456 10.96 -24.21 24.59
C GLU A 456 11.87 -23.44 23.63
N ALA A 457 12.00 -23.92 22.41
CA ALA A 457 12.74 -23.24 21.36
C ALA A 457 12.10 -21.85 21.02
N LEU A 458 10.76 -21.78 20.96
CA LEU A 458 10.08 -20.50 20.78
C LEU A 458 10.34 -19.55 21.94
N GLN A 459 10.31 -20.06 23.20
CA GLN A 459 10.62 -19.24 24.38
C GLN A 459 12.05 -18.70 24.33
N ALA A 460 13.03 -19.52 23.96
CA ALA A 460 14.41 -19.06 23.82
C ALA A 460 14.55 -17.95 22.77
N MET A 461 13.86 -18.08 21.62
CA MET A 461 13.85 -17.04 20.60
C MET A 461 13.16 -15.75 21.09
N LEU A 462 12.07 -15.85 21.85
CA LEU A 462 11.38 -14.69 22.42
C LEU A 462 12.26 -13.95 23.43
N SER A 463 13.06 -14.66 24.24
CA SER A 463 14.01 -14.04 25.18
C SER A 463 15.09 -13.25 24.45
N ILE A 464 15.64 -13.77 23.34
CA ILE A 464 16.58 -13.01 22.49
C ILE A 464 15.92 -11.76 21.91
N CYS A 465 14.67 -11.88 21.44
CA CYS A 465 13.93 -10.72 20.93
C CYS A 465 13.71 -9.66 22.02
N GLU A 466 13.45 -10.05 23.26
CA GLU A 466 13.27 -9.17 24.41
C GLU A 466 14.56 -8.42 24.75
N GLU A 467 15.68 -9.12 24.90
CA GLU A 467 17.00 -8.55 25.15
C GLU A 467 17.41 -7.57 24.03
N TYR A 468 17.17 -7.96 22.77
CA TYR A 468 17.41 -7.12 21.62
C TYR A 468 16.56 -5.85 21.66
N ALA A 469 15.26 -5.97 21.94
CA ALA A 469 14.35 -4.83 22.00
C ALA A 469 14.75 -3.87 23.12
N GLU A 470 15.07 -4.34 24.31
CA GLU A 470 15.57 -3.55 25.41
C GLU A 470 16.85 -2.78 25.04
N SER A 471 17.83 -3.49 24.47
CA SER A 471 19.08 -2.88 24.03
C SER A 471 18.91 -1.84 22.91
N HIS A 472 17.84 -1.92 22.09
CA HIS A 472 17.58 -1.05 20.95
C HIS A 472 16.40 -0.06 21.17
N GLY A 473 15.88 0.04 22.39
CA GLY A 473 14.77 0.96 22.71
C GLY A 473 13.44 0.58 22.01
N LEU A 474 13.31 -0.65 21.54
CA LEU A 474 12.10 -1.15 20.91
C LEU A 474 11.14 -1.74 21.93
N GLN A 475 9.85 -1.81 21.61
CA GLN A 475 8.82 -2.33 22.51
C GLN A 475 7.88 -3.27 21.76
N PHE A 476 7.59 -4.43 22.36
CA PHE A 476 6.57 -5.34 21.87
C PHE A 476 5.18 -5.00 22.40
N SER A 477 4.16 -5.25 21.58
CA SER A 477 2.76 -5.05 21.94
C SER A 477 2.25 -6.26 22.73
N THR A 478 2.57 -6.31 24.03
CA THR A 478 2.07 -7.30 24.98
C THR A 478 1.11 -6.65 26.00
N ASN A 479 0.22 -7.42 26.62
CA ASN A 479 -0.70 -6.90 27.62
C ASN A 479 -1.07 -8.02 28.60
N LYS A 480 -1.21 -7.69 29.90
CA LYS A 480 -1.71 -8.60 30.95
C LYS A 480 -3.10 -9.17 30.59
N ASP A 481 -3.96 -8.37 29.96
CA ASP A 481 -5.19 -8.85 29.34
C ASP A 481 -4.85 -9.49 27.99
N LEU A 482 -4.86 -10.82 27.92
CA LEU A 482 -4.54 -11.60 26.74
C LEU A 482 -5.35 -11.20 25.49
N LYS A 483 -6.58 -10.69 25.67
CA LYS A 483 -7.42 -10.22 24.56
C LYS A 483 -6.92 -8.94 23.93
N LYS A 484 -6.18 -8.12 24.68
CA LYS A 484 -5.62 -6.84 24.22
C LYS A 484 -4.21 -6.99 23.67
N SER A 485 -3.53 -8.10 23.92
CA SER A 485 -2.22 -8.37 23.30
C SER A 485 -2.38 -8.49 21.79
N LYS A 486 -1.52 -7.78 21.04
CA LYS A 486 -1.46 -7.92 19.57
C LYS A 486 -0.46 -8.97 19.15
N THR A 487 0.62 -9.17 19.93
CA THR A 487 1.51 -10.31 19.77
C THR A 487 0.77 -11.58 20.15
N ARG A 488 0.75 -12.58 19.24
CA ARG A 488 -0.08 -13.78 19.35
C ARG A 488 0.68 -15.01 18.92
N CYS A 489 0.41 -16.14 19.60
CA CYS A 489 1.06 -17.42 19.32
C CYS A 489 0.08 -18.42 18.70
N LEU A 490 0.63 -19.32 17.87
CA LEU A 490 -0.08 -20.46 17.28
C LEU A 490 0.71 -21.73 17.55
N ALA A 491 0.02 -22.82 17.86
CA ALA A 491 0.63 -24.13 18.05
C ALA A 491 0.06 -25.11 17.02
N PHE A 492 0.89 -25.55 16.10
CA PHE A 492 0.58 -26.57 15.10
C PHE A 492 1.05 -27.92 15.65
N LEU A 493 0.11 -28.73 16.10
CA LEU A 493 0.36 -29.95 16.85
C LEU A 493 -0.14 -31.16 16.07
N GLN A 494 0.59 -32.29 16.17
CA GLN A 494 0.15 -33.57 15.64
C GLN A 494 -1.06 -34.13 16.41
N LYS A 495 -1.06 -33.93 17.73
CA LYS A 495 -2.16 -34.30 18.62
C LYS A 495 -2.56 -33.10 19.46
N GLN A 496 -3.85 -32.84 19.55
CA GLN A 496 -4.37 -31.74 20.34
C GLN A 496 -4.03 -31.92 21.82
N ARG A 497 -3.41 -30.90 22.40
CA ARG A 497 -3.09 -30.82 23.82
C ARG A 497 -3.06 -29.37 24.31
N VAL A 498 -3.13 -29.18 25.60
CA VAL A 498 -2.94 -27.86 26.21
C VAL A 498 -1.46 -27.52 26.19
N VAL A 499 -1.12 -26.37 25.63
CA VAL A 499 0.25 -25.85 25.59
C VAL A 499 0.41 -24.79 26.67
N LYS A 500 1.47 -24.88 27.46
CA LYS A 500 1.82 -23.88 28.48
C LYS A 500 2.09 -22.51 27.76
N PRO A 501 1.70 -21.39 28.35
CA PRO A 501 2.01 -20.08 27.77
C PRO A 501 3.53 -19.89 27.57
N VAL A 502 3.88 -19.05 26.60
CA VAL A 502 5.21 -18.45 26.46
C VAL A 502 5.15 -17.01 26.94
N VAL A 503 6.25 -16.51 27.45
CA VAL A 503 6.33 -15.18 28.09
C VAL A 503 7.15 -14.23 27.21
N LEU A 504 6.71 -12.98 27.12
CA LEU A 504 7.46 -11.89 26.49
C LEU A 504 7.19 -10.59 27.29
N CYS A 505 8.26 -9.89 27.67
CA CYS A 505 8.19 -8.67 28.49
C CYS A 505 7.36 -8.89 29.78
N GLY A 506 7.58 -10.01 30.46
CA GLY A 506 6.89 -10.36 31.70
C GLY A 506 5.39 -10.65 31.55
N ASN A 507 4.86 -10.80 30.36
CA ASN A 507 3.44 -11.11 30.09
C ASN A 507 3.30 -12.45 29.35
N ASP A 508 2.32 -13.24 29.76
CA ASP A 508 1.91 -14.42 29.01
C ASP A 508 1.36 -14.05 27.64
N LEU A 509 1.75 -14.80 26.60
CA LEU A 509 1.23 -14.61 25.25
C LEU A 509 0.04 -15.55 24.98
N PRO A 510 -1.02 -15.05 24.30
CA PRO A 510 -2.20 -15.85 24.00
C PRO A 510 -1.92 -16.86 22.87
N TRP A 511 -2.29 -18.14 23.08
CA TRP A 511 -2.42 -19.11 22.01
C TRP A 511 -3.75 -18.90 21.27
N VAL A 512 -3.70 -18.65 19.96
CA VAL A 512 -4.88 -18.39 19.14
C VAL A 512 -5.04 -19.44 18.05
N GLN A 513 -6.27 -19.65 17.60
CA GLN A 513 -6.59 -20.61 16.53
C GLN A 513 -6.29 -20.05 15.12
N SER A 514 -6.17 -18.75 14.98
CA SER A 514 -5.77 -18.13 13.72
C SER A 514 -5.22 -16.73 13.94
N CYS A 515 -4.28 -16.33 13.10
CA CYS A 515 -3.81 -14.95 13.03
C CYS A 515 -3.82 -14.43 11.59
N LYS A 516 -3.75 -13.11 11.44
CA LYS A 516 -3.57 -12.44 10.15
C LYS A 516 -2.08 -12.14 9.98
N HIS A 517 -1.50 -12.57 8.87
CA HIS A 517 -0.12 -12.28 8.49
C HIS A 517 -0.10 -11.66 7.08
N LEU A 518 0.35 -10.43 6.97
CA LEU A 518 0.50 -9.70 5.70
C LEU A 518 -0.73 -9.81 4.77
N GLY A 519 -1.94 -9.69 5.35
CA GLY A 519 -3.19 -9.74 4.58
C GLY A 519 -3.77 -11.14 4.33
N ASN A 520 -3.08 -12.21 4.73
CA ASN A 520 -3.53 -13.59 4.66
C ASN A 520 -3.87 -14.12 6.07
N THR A 521 -4.75 -15.10 6.16
CA THR A 521 -5.08 -15.76 7.43
C THR A 521 -4.36 -17.10 7.51
N ILE A 522 -3.59 -17.31 8.58
CA ILE A 522 -2.97 -18.60 8.92
C ILE A 522 -3.77 -19.17 10.08
N ALA A 523 -4.24 -20.41 9.95
CA ALA A 523 -5.07 -21.06 10.96
C ALA A 523 -4.49 -22.40 11.41
N VAL A 524 -4.65 -22.68 12.70
CA VAL A 524 -4.34 -23.99 13.26
C VAL A 524 -5.45 -24.94 12.81
N ALA A 525 -5.11 -25.93 12.00
CA ALA A 525 -6.04 -26.95 11.55
C ALA A 525 -5.62 -28.32 12.09
N CYS A 526 -6.51 -29.00 12.82
CA CYS A 526 -6.30 -30.40 13.17
C CYS A 526 -6.50 -31.27 11.92
N GLY A 527 -5.40 -31.75 11.32
CA GLY A 527 -5.44 -32.64 10.16
C GLY A 527 -5.92 -32.00 8.85
N GLY A 528 -6.01 -30.65 8.77
CA GLY A 528 -6.54 -29.92 7.62
C GLY A 528 -5.60 -28.84 7.07
N ASP A 529 -6.02 -28.23 5.97
CA ASP A 529 -5.26 -27.16 5.30
C ASP A 529 -5.24 -25.88 6.15
N ILE A 530 -4.05 -25.46 6.57
CA ILE A 530 -3.80 -24.22 7.34
C ILE A 530 -4.23 -22.94 6.57
N ARG A 531 -4.47 -23.05 5.25
CA ARG A 531 -4.85 -22.00 4.33
C ARG A 531 -6.36 -21.91 4.11
N GLY A 532 -7.12 -22.98 4.40
CA GLY A 532 -8.55 -23.12 4.10
C GLY A 532 -9.40 -22.00 4.71
N GLN A 533 -9.06 -21.57 5.92
CA GLN A 533 -9.77 -20.46 6.57
C GLN A 533 -9.58 -19.13 5.84
N ASP A 534 -8.41 -18.89 5.23
CA ASP A 534 -8.15 -17.70 4.40
C ASP A 534 -9.05 -17.69 3.16
N VAL A 535 -9.15 -18.81 2.46
CA VAL A 535 -10.04 -18.97 1.30
C VAL A 535 -11.49 -18.66 1.69
N MET A 536 -11.96 -19.20 2.82
CA MET A 536 -13.33 -19.01 3.28
C MET A 536 -13.64 -17.56 3.67
N LYS A 537 -12.71 -16.88 4.35
CA LYS A 537 -12.85 -15.44 4.68
C LYS A 537 -12.90 -14.58 3.40
N LYS A 538 -12.03 -14.88 2.44
CA LYS A 538 -12.00 -14.15 1.16
C LYS A 538 -13.26 -14.44 0.33
N ARG A 539 -13.77 -15.68 0.36
CA ARG A 539 -15.07 -16.02 -0.25
C ARG A 539 -16.21 -15.20 0.36
N ALA A 540 -16.28 -15.08 1.69
CA ALA A 540 -17.30 -14.27 2.35
C ALA A 540 -17.21 -12.79 1.94
N ASN A 541 -16.01 -12.23 1.92
CA ASN A 541 -15.76 -10.87 1.43
C ASN A 541 -16.17 -10.69 -0.03
N PHE A 542 -15.93 -11.69 -0.88
CA PHE A 542 -16.36 -11.68 -2.28
C PHE A 542 -17.89 -11.58 -2.39
N ILE A 543 -18.63 -12.40 -1.66
CA ILE A 543 -20.09 -12.37 -1.66
C ILE A 543 -20.61 -10.98 -1.27
N ASN A 544 -20.09 -10.42 -0.18
CA ASN A 544 -20.50 -9.11 0.31
C ASN A 544 -20.24 -8.01 -0.72
N LYS A 545 -19.06 -8.02 -1.33
CA LYS A 545 -18.68 -7.02 -2.33
C LYS A 545 -19.44 -7.18 -3.65
N SER A 546 -19.67 -8.40 -4.10
CA SER A 546 -20.48 -8.66 -5.28
C SER A 546 -21.92 -8.17 -5.10
N ASN A 547 -22.51 -8.41 -3.91
CA ASN A 547 -23.85 -7.91 -3.60
C ASN A 547 -23.89 -6.37 -3.54
N GLU A 548 -22.88 -5.74 -2.93
CA GLU A 548 -22.72 -4.29 -2.88
C GLU A 548 -22.67 -3.70 -4.30
N LEU A 549 -21.85 -4.29 -5.19
CA LEU A 549 -21.73 -3.85 -6.58
C LEU A 549 -23.02 -4.02 -7.38
N LEU A 550 -23.70 -5.15 -7.25
CA LEU A 550 -24.99 -5.38 -7.90
C LEU A 550 -26.05 -4.35 -7.45
N GLN A 551 -26.03 -3.97 -6.19
CA GLN A 551 -26.95 -2.97 -5.65
C GLN A 551 -26.56 -1.55 -6.11
N GLU A 552 -25.29 -1.23 -6.11
CA GLU A 552 -24.81 0.11 -6.48
C GLU A 552 -24.86 0.40 -7.98
N PHE A 553 -24.63 -0.62 -8.82
CA PHE A 553 -24.56 -0.53 -10.28
C PHE A 553 -25.66 -1.34 -10.98
N TYR A 554 -26.87 -1.39 -10.37
CA TYR A 554 -28.02 -2.14 -10.90
C TYR A 554 -28.44 -1.74 -12.32
N PHE A 555 -28.08 -0.52 -12.74
CA PHE A 555 -28.36 0.06 -14.05
C PHE A 555 -27.24 -0.18 -15.09
N ALA A 556 -26.10 -0.73 -14.66
CA ALA A 556 -24.96 -0.99 -15.54
C ALA A 556 -25.17 -2.25 -16.36
N HIS A 557 -24.55 -2.31 -17.53
CA HIS A 557 -24.52 -3.50 -18.35
C HIS A 557 -23.89 -4.69 -17.57
N PRO A 558 -24.43 -5.90 -17.63
CA PRO A 558 -23.94 -7.04 -16.86
C PRO A 558 -22.44 -7.34 -17.05
N VAL A 559 -21.93 -7.27 -18.30
CA VAL A 559 -20.48 -7.44 -18.60
C VAL A 559 -19.66 -6.42 -17.82
N THR A 560 -20.05 -5.16 -17.84
CA THR A 560 -19.37 -4.08 -17.10
C THR A 560 -19.41 -4.31 -15.58
N THR A 561 -20.54 -4.81 -15.05
CA THR A 561 -20.67 -5.14 -13.63
C THR A 561 -19.75 -6.29 -13.22
N VAL A 562 -19.59 -7.31 -14.08
CA VAL A 562 -18.64 -8.40 -13.83
C VAL A 562 -17.19 -7.90 -13.91
N GLU A 563 -16.86 -7.03 -14.84
CA GLU A 563 -15.53 -6.40 -14.92
C GLU A 563 -15.25 -5.52 -13.69
N LEU A 564 -16.22 -4.71 -13.25
CA LEU A 564 -16.13 -3.98 -11.98
C LEU A 564 -15.89 -4.93 -10.81
N ASN A 565 -16.60 -6.06 -10.77
CA ASN A 565 -16.42 -7.06 -9.73
C ASN A 565 -15.00 -7.62 -9.75
N ARG A 566 -14.43 -7.88 -10.93
CA ARG A 566 -13.04 -8.32 -11.09
C ARG A 566 -12.04 -7.30 -10.57
N ILE A 567 -12.23 -6.02 -10.91
CA ILE A 567 -11.32 -4.92 -10.52
C ILE A 567 -11.49 -4.53 -9.05
N TYR A 568 -12.75 -4.47 -8.59
CA TYR A 568 -13.10 -4.05 -7.23
C TYR A 568 -12.68 -5.06 -6.18
N ASN A 569 -12.60 -6.31 -6.60
CA ASN A 569 -12.39 -7.42 -5.70
C ASN A 569 -10.92 -7.85 -5.69
N THR A 570 -10.21 -7.47 -4.65
CA THR A 570 -8.87 -7.97 -4.35
C THR A 570 -8.90 -9.36 -3.69
N HIS A 571 -9.97 -10.15 -3.91
CA HIS A 571 -10.19 -11.42 -3.18
C HIS A 571 -9.19 -12.48 -3.53
N PHE A 572 -8.54 -12.34 -4.67
CA PHE A 572 -7.49 -13.26 -5.08
C PHE A 572 -6.11 -12.88 -4.54
N TYR A 573 -6.01 -11.84 -3.68
CA TYR A 573 -4.78 -11.59 -2.95
C TYR A 573 -4.44 -12.79 -2.08
N GLY A 574 -3.21 -13.30 -2.21
CA GLY A 574 -2.77 -14.51 -1.51
C GLY A 574 -3.25 -15.83 -2.13
N SER A 575 -3.99 -15.82 -3.25
CA SER A 575 -4.40 -17.05 -3.94
C SER A 575 -3.24 -17.92 -4.39
N VAL A 576 -2.05 -17.35 -4.52
CA VAL A 576 -0.80 -18.06 -4.84
C VAL A 576 -0.36 -19.02 -3.72
N LEU A 577 -0.93 -18.87 -2.51
CA LEU A 577 -0.65 -19.71 -1.34
C LEU A 577 -1.63 -20.89 -1.22
N TRP A 578 -2.75 -20.89 -1.96
CA TRP A 578 -3.84 -21.82 -1.77
C TRP A 578 -3.59 -23.16 -2.47
N ASP A 579 -4.15 -24.22 -1.90
CA ASP A 579 -4.29 -25.48 -2.61
C ASP A 579 -5.43 -25.35 -3.64
N ILE A 580 -5.05 -25.29 -4.92
CA ILE A 580 -5.99 -25.10 -6.05
C ILE A 580 -7.01 -26.23 -6.13
N SER A 581 -6.69 -27.40 -5.59
CA SER A 581 -7.57 -28.58 -5.61
C SER A 581 -8.41 -28.72 -4.35
N SER A 582 -8.29 -27.81 -3.38
CA SER A 582 -8.99 -27.88 -2.09
C SER A 582 -10.51 -27.71 -2.24
N LYS A 583 -11.25 -28.29 -1.27
CA LYS A 583 -12.71 -28.13 -1.18
C LYS A 583 -13.13 -26.67 -1.02
N GLU A 584 -12.32 -25.87 -0.33
CA GLU A 584 -12.55 -24.45 -0.07
C GLU A 584 -12.44 -23.63 -1.37
N VAL A 585 -11.46 -23.91 -2.21
CA VAL A 585 -11.31 -23.30 -3.53
C VAL A 585 -12.47 -23.71 -4.45
N ASN A 586 -12.91 -24.98 -4.41
CA ASN A 586 -14.10 -25.41 -5.15
C ASN A 586 -15.37 -24.66 -4.72
N LYS A 587 -15.53 -24.36 -3.40
CA LYS A 587 -16.65 -23.54 -2.91
C LYS A 587 -16.55 -22.08 -3.39
N LEU A 588 -15.34 -21.52 -3.48
CA LEU A 588 -15.12 -20.19 -4.02
C LEU A 588 -15.46 -20.13 -5.51
N GLU A 589 -15.03 -21.12 -6.30
CA GLU A 589 -15.37 -21.26 -7.71
C GLU A 589 -16.88 -21.30 -7.96
N LYS A 590 -17.60 -22.16 -7.22
CA LYS A 590 -19.07 -22.19 -7.27
C LYS A 590 -19.68 -20.83 -6.94
N THR A 591 -19.13 -20.13 -5.97
CA THR A 591 -19.62 -18.80 -5.57
C THR A 591 -19.37 -17.76 -6.66
N TRP A 592 -18.24 -17.82 -7.36
CA TRP A 592 -17.92 -17.00 -8.52
C TRP A 592 -18.96 -17.20 -9.62
N ASN A 593 -19.23 -18.44 -10.01
CA ASN A 593 -20.21 -18.78 -11.04
C ASN A 593 -21.64 -18.33 -10.66
N VAL A 594 -22.02 -18.48 -9.39
CA VAL A 594 -23.33 -17.97 -8.88
C VAL A 594 -23.40 -16.45 -8.98
N SER A 595 -22.30 -15.74 -8.68
CA SER A 595 -22.25 -14.27 -8.79
C SER A 595 -22.49 -13.81 -10.22
N ILE A 596 -21.88 -14.47 -11.22
CA ILE A 596 -22.05 -14.14 -12.63
C ILE A 596 -23.49 -14.46 -13.08
N ARG A 597 -24.05 -15.67 -12.75
CA ARG A 597 -25.45 -15.98 -13.05
C ARG A 597 -26.41 -14.92 -12.54
N ARG A 598 -26.20 -14.46 -11.31
CA ARG A 598 -27.03 -13.40 -10.70
C ARG A 598 -26.90 -12.06 -11.44
N THR A 599 -25.69 -11.72 -11.89
CA THR A 599 -25.45 -10.49 -12.63
C THR A 599 -26.16 -10.47 -13.97
N PHE A 600 -26.13 -11.62 -14.67
CA PHE A 600 -26.81 -11.78 -15.97
C PHE A 600 -28.27 -12.28 -15.85
N LYS A 601 -28.77 -12.49 -14.65
CA LYS A 601 -30.12 -13.05 -14.36
C LYS A 601 -30.34 -14.41 -15.03
N LEU A 602 -29.28 -15.21 -15.14
CA LEU A 602 -29.33 -16.55 -15.75
C LEU A 602 -29.98 -17.56 -14.78
N PRO A 603 -30.64 -18.61 -15.33
CA PRO A 603 -31.10 -19.74 -14.54
C PRO A 603 -29.98 -20.39 -13.74
N TRP A 604 -30.33 -21.00 -12.60
CA TRP A 604 -29.33 -21.65 -11.76
C TRP A 604 -28.71 -22.90 -12.40
N GLN A 605 -29.43 -23.52 -13.35
CA GLN A 605 -29.00 -24.70 -14.12
C GLN A 605 -27.99 -24.36 -15.23
N THR A 606 -27.85 -23.07 -15.62
CA THR A 606 -26.93 -22.68 -16.70
C THR A 606 -25.55 -23.27 -16.48
N HIS A 607 -25.04 -24.01 -17.46
CA HIS A 607 -23.75 -24.69 -17.37
C HIS A 607 -22.58 -23.70 -17.20
N CYS A 608 -21.53 -24.15 -16.48
CA CYS A 608 -20.41 -23.27 -16.15
C CYS A 608 -19.61 -22.79 -17.36
N TYR A 609 -19.51 -23.60 -18.43
CA TYR A 609 -18.80 -23.20 -19.65
C TYR A 609 -19.51 -22.06 -20.40
N LEU A 610 -20.87 -22.01 -20.34
CA LEU A 610 -21.63 -20.88 -20.90
C LEU A 610 -21.37 -19.57 -20.15
N ILE A 611 -21.12 -19.64 -18.84
CA ILE A 611 -20.85 -18.47 -18.03
C ILE A 611 -19.61 -17.71 -18.52
N GLU A 612 -18.59 -18.43 -18.95
CA GLU A 612 -17.35 -17.85 -19.48
C GLU A 612 -17.62 -17.13 -20.80
N ALA A 613 -18.33 -17.79 -21.71
CA ALA A 613 -18.69 -17.23 -23.01
C ALA A 613 -19.55 -15.96 -22.86
N ILE A 614 -20.63 -16.03 -22.06
CA ILE A 614 -21.56 -14.91 -21.83
C ILE A 614 -20.88 -13.75 -21.11
N SER A 615 -20.06 -14.04 -20.09
CA SER A 615 -19.41 -12.99 -19.28
C SER A 615 -18.16 -12.41 -19.94
N LYS A 616 -17.63 -13.02 -20.99
CA LYS A 616 -16.34 -12.70 -21.60
C LYS A 616 -15.18 -12.68 -20.57
N GLN A 617 -15.31 -13.47 -19.50
CA GLN A 617 -14.34 -13.53 -18.41
C GLN A 617 -13.66 -14.88 -18.33
N GLU A 618 -12.38 -14.87 -18.01
CA GLU A 618 -11.64 -16.10 -17.73
C GLU A 618 -12.20 -16.82 -16.50
N HIS A 619 -12.20 -18.14 -16.55
CA HIS A 619 -12.53 -18.96 -15.40
C HIS A 619 -11.65 -18.60 -14.18
N VAL A 620 -12.26 -18.52 -13.00
CA VAL A 620 -11.57 -18.10 -11.78
C VAL A 620 -10.36 -18.99 -11.46
N ARG A 621 -10.45 -20.28 -11.75
CA ARG A 621 -9.35 -21.23 -11.54
C ARG A 621 -8.19 -20.96 -12.49
N THR A 622 -8.45 -20.60 -13.73
CA THR A 622 -7.43 -20.18 -14.71
C THR A 622 -6.67 -18.95 -14.23
N ILE A 623 -7.39 -17.97 -13.69
CA ILE A 623 -6.78 -16.77 -13.07
C ILE A 623 -5.87 -17.17 -11.91
N MET A 624 -6.31 -18.09 -11.03
CA MET A 624 -5.51 -18.55 -9.89
C MET A 624 -4.24 -19.30 -10.34
N ILE A 625 -4.37 -20.19 -11.31
CA ILE A 625 -3.24 -20.95 -11.86
C ILE A 625 -2.20 -20.02 -12.48
N ARG A 626 -2.63 -19.07 -13.31
CA ARG A 626 -1.73 -18.09 -13.92
C ARG A 626 -0.99 -17.26 -12.87
N ARG A 627 -1.67 -16.81 -11.82
CA ARG A 627 -1.03 -16.10 -10.71
C ARG A 627 -0.04 -16.97 -9.96
N PHE A 628 -0.40 -18.22 -9.70
CA PHE A 628 0.48 -19.18 -9.05
C PHE A 628 1.75 -19.44 -9.89
N LEU A 629 1.62 -19.69 -11.19
CA LEU A 629 2.77 -19.90 -12.06
C LEU A 629 3.68 -18.67 -12.14
N SER A 630 3.11 -17.47 -12.28
CA SER A 630 3.87 -16.22 -12.26
C SER A 630 4.60 -16.03 -10.91
N PHE A 631 3.97 -16.41 -9.81
CA PHE A 631 4.57 -16.37 -8.48
C PHE A 631 5.73 -17.37 -8.36
N ILE A 632 5.57 -18.61 -8.77
CA ILE A 632 6.64 -19.64 -8.74
C ILE A 632 7.82 -19.20 -9.61
N GLN A 633 7.56 -18.62 -10.79
CA GLN A 633 8.61 -18.08 -11.64
C GLN A 633 9.35 -16.92 -10.97
N ALA A 634 8.64 -16.03 -10.28
CA ALA A 634 9.26 -14.96 -9.51
C ALA A 634 10.12 -15.49 -8.34
N VAL A 635 9.68 -16.58 -7.67
CA VAL A 635 10.46 -17.25 -6.62
C VAL A 635 11.72 -17.89 -7.20
N ARG A 636 11.64 -18.59 -8.34
CA ARG A 636 12.81 -19.18 -9.04
C ARG A 636 13.85 -18.15 -9.43
N ASN A 637 13.40 -16.98 -9.90
CA ASN A 637 14.25 -15.89 -10.35
C ASN A 637 14.63 -14.91 -9.23
N SER A 638 14.27 -15.20 -7.99
CA SER A 638 14.58 -14.33 -6.85
C SER A 638 16.09 -14.27 -6.58
N LYS A 639 16.59 -13.10 -6.18
CA LYS A 639 17.96 -12.96 -5.65
C LYS A 639 18.12 -13.65 -4.30
N LYS A 640 17.03 -13.81 -3.53
CA LYS A 640 17.03 -14.45 -2.20
C LYS A 640 17.23 -15.96 -2.31
N GLU A 641 18.35 -16.42 -1.76
CA GLU A 641 18.71 -17.85 -1.83
C GLU A 641 17.72 -18.73 -1.07
N VAL A 642 17.24 -18.26 0.07
CA VAL A 642 16.26 -18.99 0.90
C VAL A 642 15.00 -19.37 0.10
N LEU A 643 14.49 -18.48 -0.75
CA LEU A 643 13.31 -18.73 -1.59
C LEU A 643 13.59 -19.85 -2.60
N ARG A 644 14.74 -19.76 -3.30
CA ARG A 644 15.15 -20.77 -4.29
C ARG A 644 15.43 -22.12 -3.65
N HIS A 645 16.07 -22.13 -2.46
CA HIS A 645 16.38 -23.35 -1.75
C HIS A 645 15.10 -24.07 -1.29
N VAL A 646 14.22 -23.36 -0.60
CA VAL A 646 12.95 -23.94 -0.14
C VAL A 646 12.12 -24.45 -1.32
N LEU A 647 12.02 -23.69 -2.43
CA LEU A 647 11.30 -24.14 -3.61
C LEU A 647 11.88 -25.46 -4.17
N ARG A 648 13.22 -25.58 -4.29
CA ARG A 648 13.87 -26.84 -4.75
C ARG A 648 13.52 -28.04 -3.89
N VAL A 649 13.39 -27.85 -2.56
CA VAL A 649 13.03 -28.93 -1.64
C VAL A 649 11.57 -29.37 -1.81
N ILE A 650 10.66 -28.41 -2.03
CA ILE A 650 9.20 -28.67 -1.98
C ILE A 650 8.57 -28.87 -3.35
N GLU A 651 9.16 -28.42 -4.47
CA GLU A 651 8.54 -28.52 -5.80
C GLU A 651 8.38 -29.97 -6.27
N HIS A 652 9.25 -30.88 -5.83
CA HIS A 652 9.18 -32.32 -6.11
C HIS A 652 8.42 -33.11 -5.03
N ASP A 653 8.12 -32.48 -3.89
CA ASP A 653 7.36 -33.13 -2.83
C ASP A 653 5.87 -33.14 -3.16
N THR A 654 5.36 -34.28 -3.52
CA THR A 654 3.96 -34.48 -3.93
C THR A 654 2.94 -34.27 -2.81
N LEU A 655 3.39 -34.21 -1.59
CA LEU A 655 2.55 -33.93 -0.41
C LEU A 655 2.53 -32.44 -0.06
N SER A 656 3.49 -31.62 -0.55
CA SER A 656 3.45 -30.18 -0.36
C SER A 656 2.32 -29.55 -1.20
N VAL A 657 1.76 -28.43 -0.72
CA VAL A 657 0.72 -27.72 -1.48
C VAL A 657 1.30 -27.20 -2.79
N THR A 658 2.50 -26.61 -2.76
CA THR A 658 3.20 -26.13 -3.95
C THR A 658 3.46 -27.27 -4.94
N GLY A 659 3.97 -28.42 -4.50
CA GLY A 659 4.22 -29.58 -5.36
C GLY A 659 2.94 -30.18 -5.94
N ARG A 660 1.85 -30.29 -5.16
CA ARG A 660 0.54 -30.74 -5.66
C ARG A 660 -0.02 -29.82 -6.71
N ASN A 661 0.03 -28.51 -6.49
CA ASN A 661 -0.42 -27.52 -7.47
C ASN A 661 0.36 -27.64 -8.77
N LEU A 662 1.69 -27.71 -8.71
CA LEU A 662 2.54 -27.86 -9.89
C LEU A 662 2.22 -29.16 -10.65
N ARG A 663 2.11 -30.30 -9.96
CA ARG A 663 1.75 -31.57 -10.57
C ARG A 663 0.36 -31.53 -11.21
N SER A 664 -0.64 -30.98 -10.53
CA SER A 664 -1.99 -30.82 -11.08
C SER A 664 -2.00 -30.01 -12.39
N ILE A 665 -1.15 -28.98 -12.46
CA ILE A 665 -1.00 -28.13 -13.64
C ILE A 665 -0.31 -28.92 -14.77
N LEU A 666 0.76 -29.68 -14.48
CA LEU A 666 1.45 -30.50 -15.45
C LEU A 666 0.52 -31.52 -16.10
N ILE A 667 -0.27 -32.22 -15.27
CA ILE A 667 -1.24 -33.21 -15.80
C ILE A 667 -2.25 -32.54 -16.72
N LYS A 668 -2.77 -31.36 -16.34
CA LYS A 668 -3.75 -30.63 -17.16
C LYS A 668 -3.19 -30.06 -18.45
N THR A 669 -1.90 -29.75 -18.51
CA THR A 669 -1.24 -29.16 -19.68
C THR A 669 -0.60 -30.21 -20.59
N GLY A 670 -0.54 -31.48 -20.15
CA GLY A 670 0.17 -32.54 -20.86
C GLY A 670 1.69 -32.32 -21.00
N GLN A 671 2.25 -31.45 -20.16
CA GLN A 671 3.68 -31.16 -20.15
C GLN A 671 4.39 -32.06 -19.15
N HIS A 672 5.65 -32.40 -19.43
CA HIS A 672 6.45 -33.31 -18.59
C HIS A 672 7.41 -32.58 -17.65
N ASP A 673 7.77 -31.33 -17.97
CA ASP A 673 8.69 -30.54 -17.16
C ASP A 673 8.01 -29.32 -16.53
N ILE A 674 8.08 -29.24 -15.22
CA ILE A 674 7.56 -28.11 -14.42
C ILE A 674 8.16 -26.75 -14.86
N LYS A 675 9.40 -26.76 -15.35
CA LYS A 675 10.09 -25.53 -15.77
C LYS A 675 9.61 -25.04 -17.14
N SER A 676 9.04 -25.91 -17.95
CA SER A 676 8.52 -25.57 -19.28
C SER A 676 7.15 -24.88 -19.26
N VAL A 677 6.39 -24.98 -18.15
CA VAL A 677 5.06 -24.36 -18.03
C VAL A 677 5.19 -22.87 -17.75
N LYS A 678 4.89 -22.03 -18.72
CA LYS A 678 4.84 -20.58 -18.57
C LYS A 678 3.41 -20.11 -18.31
N ALA A 679 3.27 -19.01 -17.55
CA ALA A 679 1.97 -18.38 -17.30
C ALA A 679 1.28 -17.93 -18.60
N GLU A 680 2.05 -17.64 -19.64
CA GLU A 680 1.60 -17.22 -20.97
C GLU A 680 1.00 -18.39 -21.77
N ASP A 681 1.60 -19.58 -21.71
CA ASP A 681 1.11 -20.79 -22.38
C ASP A 681 -0.28 -21.20 -21.86
N PHE A 682 -0.55 -20.88 -20.59
CA PHE A 682 -1.85 -21.13 -19.98
C PHE A 682 -2.96 -20.22 -20.50
N LYS A 683 -2.62 -19.04 -21.05
CA LYS A 683 -3.58 -18.12 -21.70
C LYS A 683 -4.12 -18.68 -23.01
N ILE A 684 -3.30 -19.40 -23.74
CA ILE A 684 -3.60 -19.83 -25.12
C ILE A 684 -4.45 -21.12 -25.12
N LYS A 685 -4.06 -22.12 -24.32
CA LYS A 685 -4.74 -23.42 -24.29
C LYS A 685 -6.11 -23.46 -23.62
N TYR A 686 -6.44 -22.52 -22.73
CA TYR A 686 -7.75 -22.47 -22.05
C TYR A 686 -8.76 -21.53 -22.72
N ARG A 687 -8.39 -20.85 -23.81
CA ARG A 687 -9.33 -20.15 -24.69
C ARG A 687 -9.99 -21.08 -25.71
N GLU A 688 -9.43 -22.22 -25.92
CA GLU A 688 -10.05 -23.23 -26.80
C GLU A 688 -11.14 -23.94 -25.98
N VAL A 689 -12.38 -23.69 -26.33
CA VAL A 689 -13.54 -24.51 -25.93
C VAL A 689 -13.21 -25.93 -26.34
N PRO A 690 -13.43 -26.96 -25.48
CA PRO A 690 -13.15 -28.33 -25.87
C PRO A 690 -13.84 -28.64 -27.21
N ASP A 691 -13.08 -29.09 -28.20
CA ASP A 691 -13.51 -29.32 -29.56
C ASP A 691 -14.39 -30.58 -29.73
N SER A 692 -15.03 -31.08 -28.66
CA SER A 692 -15.94 -32.23 -28.79
C SER A 692 -17.29 -31.77 -29.34
N GLU A 693 -17.75 -32.44 -30.35
CA GLU A 693 -19.04 -32.23 -31.03
C GLU A 693 -20.23 -32.30 -30.04
N GLU A 694 -20.14 -33.13 -28.98
CA GLU A 694 -21.08 -33.18 -27.86
C GLU A 694 -21.19 -31.88 -27.05
N TYR A 695 -20.08 -31.18 -26.84
CA TYR A 695 -20.06 -29.89 -26.17
C TYR A 695 -20.70 -28.77 -27.00
N ARG A 696 -20.52 -28.82 -28.34
CA ARG A 696 -21.11 -27.83 -29.25
C ARG A 696 -22.63 -28.02 -29.36
N VAL A 697 -23.11 -29.26 -29.44
CA VAL A 697 -24.55 -29.55 -29.50
C VAL A 697 -25.25 -29.15 -28.19
N GLY A 698 -24.71 -29.53 -27.04
CA GLY A 698 -25.26 -29.15 -25.76
C GLY A 698 -25.31 -27.63 -25.51
N PHE A 699 -24.28 -26.91 -26.02
CA PHE A 699 -24.21 -25.44 -25.95
C PHE A 699 -25.32 -24.77 -26.79
N ILE A 700 -25.52 -25.26 -28.03
CA ILE A 700 -26.53 -24.75 -28.95
C ILE A 700 -27.93 -25.02 -28.41
N GLU A 701 -28.18 -26.22 -27.90
CA GLU A 701 -29.48 -26.61 -27.32
C GLU A 701 -29.82 -25.74 -26.08
N GLU A 702 -28.83 -25.42 -25.24
CA GLU A 702 -29.06 -24.61 -24.05
C GLU A 702 -29.27 -23.15 -24.40
N LEU A 703 -28.55 -22.57 -25.39
CA LEU A 703 -28.83 -21.25 -25.93
C LEU A 703 -30.22 -21.16 -26.58
N ILE A 704 -30.64 -22.17 -27.28
CA ILE A 704 -31.99 -22.24 -27.86
C ILE A 704 -33.04 -22.30 -26.76
N ASN A 705 -32.82 -23.07 -25.69
CA ASN A 705 -33.71 -23.17 -24.54
C ASN A 705 -33.79 -21.85 -23.75
N ILE A 706 -32.70 -21.11 -23.63
CA ILE A 706 -32.68 -19.76 -23.04
C ILE A 706 -33.50 -18.78 -23.89
N GLN A 707 -33.40 -18.87 -25.22
CA GLN A 707 -34.15 -18.04 -26.15
C GLN A 707 -35.66 -18.37 -26.13
N HIS A 708 -36.02 -19.64 -25.99
CA HIS A 708 -37.41 -20.08 -25.90
C HIS A 708 -38.04 -19.83 -24.51
N SER A 709 -37.28 -19.70 -23.44
CA SER A 709 -37.80 -19.46 -22.10
C SER A 709 -38.25 -18.01 -21.84
N LYS A 710 -38.22 -17.13 -22.82
CA LYS A 710 -38.55 -15.68 -22.71
C LYS A 710 -37.82 -14.95 -21.57
N VAL A 711 -36.69 -15.49 -21.14
CA VAL A 711 -35.79 -14.78 -20.23
C VAL A 711 -35.01 -13.81 -21.07
N GLU A 712 -35.41 -12.54 -21.07
CA GLU A 712 -34.54 -11.45 -21.56
C GLU A 712 -33.24 -11.54 -20.77
N VAL A 713 -32.15 -11.92 -21.41
CA VAL A 713 -30.82 -11.84 -20.85
C VAL A 713 -30.40 -10.37 -20.99
N PRO A 714 -30.42 -9.56 -19.93
CA PRO A 714 -30.12 -8.15 -20.05
C PRO A 714 -28.66 -8.00 -20.52
N GLY A 715 -28.49 -7.37 -21.69
CA GLY A 715 -27.19 -7.03 -22.22
C GLY A 715 -26.58 -7.99 -23.24
N LEU A 716 -27.32 -8.96 -23.74
CA LEU A 716 -26.98 -9.66 -24.98
C LEU A 716 -28.05 -9.28 -26.01
N GLU A 717 -27.68 -8.51 -27.01
CA GLU A 717 -28.54 -8.30 -28.17
C GLU A 717 -28.63 -9.58 -28.99
N VAL A 718 -29.77 -9.80 -29.67
CA VAL A 718 -30.02 -10.98 -30.48
C VAL A 718 -28.92 -11.15 -31.55
N ASP A 719 -28.35 -10.05 -32.02
CA ASP A 719 -27.27 -10.00 -32.97
C ASP A 719 -25.93 -10.50 -32.40
N GLU A 720 -25.61 -10.21 -31.13
CA GLU A 720 -24.41 -10.75 -30.46
C GLU A 720 -24.53 -12.25 -30.20
N LEU A 721 -25.72 -12.74 -29.87
CA LEU A 721 -26.00 -14.18 -29.78
C LEU A 721 -25.87 -14.89 -31.13
N GLN A 722 -26.33 -14.25 -32.23
CA GLN A 722 -26.16 -14.77 -33.57
C GLN A 722 -24.71 -14.75 -34.03
N GLU A 723 -23.93 -13.75 -33.62
CA GLU A 723 -22.48 -13.65 -33.93
C GLU A 723 -21.68 -14.73 -33.19
N ILE A 724 -22.01 -14.97 -31.92
CA ILE A 724 -21.44 -16.07 -31.14
C ILE A 724 -21.80 -17.43 -31.77
N LEU A 725 -23.06 -17.61 -32.19
CA LEU A 725 -23.51 -18.81 -32.88
C LEU A 725 -22.86 -19.00 -34.25
N LYS A 726 -22.67 -17.94 -35.04
CA LYS A 726 -21.91 -17.98 -36.30
C LYS A 726 -20.46 -18.38 -36.11
N HIS A 727 -19.75 -17.85 -35.12
CA HIS A 727 -18.37 -18.23 -34.82
C HIS A 727 -18.22 -19.67 -34.32
N LEU A 728 -19.25 -20.21 -33.69
CA LEU A 728 -19.25 -21.60 -33.21
C LEU A 728 -19.69 -22.62 -34.31
N CYS A 729 -20.43 -22.17 -35.33
CA CYS A 729 -20.88 -23.02 -36.44
C CYS A 729 -19.90 -23.05 -37.65
N VAL A 730 -18.90 -22.16 -37.72
CA VAL A 730 -17.97 -22.04 -38.89
C VAL A 730 -16.60 -22.66 -38.58
N SER A 731 -16.36 -23.19 -37.43
CA SER A 731 -15.18 -23.98 -37.07
C SER A 731 -15.62 -25.44 -36.77
#